data_6b2a38e7dcf4a03cb92fb8b5a466417e
#
_entry.id   6b2a38e7dcf4a03cb92fb8b5a466417e
#
_cell.length_a   1.000
_cell.length_b   1.000
_cell.length_c   1.000
_cell.angle_alpha   90.00
_cell.angle_beta   90.00
_cell.angle_gamma   90.00
#
_symmetry.space_group_name_H-M   'P 1'
#
loop_
_entity.id
_entity.type
_entity.pdbx_description
1 polymer ?
#
loop_
_entity_poly.entity_id
_entity_poly.type
_entity_poly.pdbx_seq_one_letter_code
_entity_poly.pdbx_strand_id
1 'polypeptide(L)'
;MLMWTHCWFVWTALFFALLCFMVNFVASASDPGETAVLKAFRAALLDPNAKLGNWVGSDPCGEAWEGVYCGPQDPNNGNVSLVTELRLFQLGLGGTLVPDLGNLSHLVILDVMWNNLSGNIPPTLGSLITLNLLLLNGNNFTGPLPSELGQLTNLNRLQIDQNNFSGNVPSSFGNLTSVQHLHMNNNSLTGSIPAQLGSLPKLLHLLLDYNKLSGELPAALANAPSLQIIQLDNNLFNSTVSIPPDWGRISTLIKLSLKNCNLSGNLPNFSSWNSLKFLDLSYNSFTGDLPDSSYPLNLTVIDLSHNALVGPFPGGLGSLQNLQALVLEDNNITGYLPLDLGTGQNYSTSPRTVLDLQNNSLSINQSFVNQISHTNTKLWMYGNAQVCGGSSASNNPICVPQEYSSLIEDDITNVTAADSSNCSCTPPDVPGPLLGSNSACNCVQPIVVGFQLKSPSFLFFDAFSETFLSWLTAGLNLSLSQVSIQDAQWVGPRLQMTLLLLPEVGVFNVTEFDHLYEIFSQWRIVDNPVLGPYELLSFYPRPPPGNTSPATKGLSAGAIAAIVLSVALVTAILVWLLMFQFFHRLGTPIITSSRIPLKGNATENAALKVTGVKAFTFEELADITDQFDAKHVVGQGGYGKVYRGKLKDGQLVAIKRAEVGSLQGAHEFYTEIELLSRVHHKNLVKLVGYCLLVDESEQMLVYEFMPGGTLRDHLKASAKEPLDFTTRLGIALGSAKGILYLHTEANPPIFHRDIKASNILLDSDKTAKVADFGLSKLAPVPDLQGSIPDHISTVVKGTPGYMDPEYFLTHKLTDKSDVYSFGVVLLELFSGQHPIVHGKNIVREVIATHNAGKILSFVDPRMGSYSGDAIAALFQLGMACCRDRTDDRPSMVEVVRELENIWHSSPYSMPVTSSVNFTYSPSTSDSASYTGQDASSMTALDIEKSNVTELLSHTVALVRPR
;
A
#
# COMPACT_ATOMS: atom_id res chain seq x y z
N MET A 1 -22.05 71.42 41.21
CA MET A 1 -21.90 70.09 41.86
C MET A 1 -22.95 69.10 41.42
N LEU A 2 -24.16 69.45 41.16
CA LEU A 2 -25.22 68.54 40.75
C LEU A 2 -25.06 67.97 39.25
N MET A 3 -24.34 68.67 38.41
CA MET A 3 -24.11 68.18 37.01
C MET A 3 -23.01 67.14 36.90
N TRP A 4 -22.11 66.99 37.84
CA TRP A 4 -21.02 65.99 37.85
C TRP A 4 -21.49 64.66 38.45
N THR A 5 -22.45 64.62 39.34
CA THR A 5 -22.99 63.39 39.88
C THR A 5 -23.85 62.59 38.85
N HIS A 6 -24.60 63.32 37.98
CA HIS A 6 -25.43 62.71 36.97
C HIS A 6 -24.55 62.09 35.85
N CYS A 7 -23.43 62.72 35.48
CA CYS A 7 -22.50 62.18 34.47
C CYS A 7 -21.80 60.89 34.97
N TRP A 8 -21.46 60.85 36.25
CA TRP A 8 -20.85 59.69 36.88
C TRP A 8 -21.77 58.46 36.94
N PHE A 9 -23.06 58.69 37.30
CA PHE A 9 -24.10 57.62 37.29
C PHE A 9 -24.41 57.08 35.90
N VAL A 10 -24.43 57.91 34.88
CA VAL A 10 -24.67 57.47 33.49
C VAL A 10 -23.46 56.67 32.99
N TRP A 11 -22.22 57.07 33.32
CA TRP A 11 -21.02 56.33 32.93
C TRP A 11 -20.89 55.01 33.68
N THR A 12 -21.24 54.96 34.96
CA THR A 12 -21.22 53.70 35.71
C THR A 12 -22.35 52.75 35.26
N ALA A 13 -23.50 53.25 34.91
CA ALA A 13 -24.62 52.44 34.38
C ALA A 13 -24.29 51.93 32.96
N LEU A 14 -23.65 52.73 32.08
CA LEU A 14 -23.15 52.31 30.77
C LEU A 14 -22.03 51.28 30.92
N PHE A 15 -21.13 51.47 31.88
CA PHE A 15 -20.05 50.54 32.15
C PHE A 15 -20.59 49.19 32.66
N PHE A 16 -21.57 49.18 33.55
CA PHE A 16 -22.25 47.98 34.02
C PHE A 16 -23.08 47.31 32.90
N ALA A 17 -23.77 48.09 32.07
CA ALA A 17 -24.50 47.55 30.91
C ALA A 17 -23.55 46.95 29.87
N LEU A 18 -22.39 47.59 29.61
CA LEU A 18 -21.35 47.05 28.76
C LEU A 18 -20.71 45.76 29.36
N LEU A 19 -20.49 45.78 30.71
CA LEU A 19 -19.98 44.59 31.39
C LEU A 19 -20.99 43.45 31.37
N CYS A 20 -22.28 43.68 31.54
CA CYS A 20 -23.35 42.72 31.40
C CYS A 20 -23.51 42.24 29.95
N PHE A 21 -23.27 43.12 28.97
CA PHE A 21 -23.29 42.74 27.54
C PHE A 21 -22.06 41.86 27.18
N MET A 22 -20.90 42.13 27.78
CA MET A 22 -19.67 41.35 27.61
C MET A 22 -19.74 39.99 28.31
N VAL A 23 -20.48 39.84 29.41
CA VAL A 23 -20.66 38.57 30.14
C VAL A 23 -21.60 37.62 29.41
N ASN A 24 -22.44 38.10 28.48
CA ASN A 24 -23.34 37.25 27.68
C ASN A 24 -22.71 36.72 26.36
N PHE A 25 -21.45 37.05 26.07
CA PHE A 25 -20.65 36.38 25.02
C PHE A 25 -19.65 35.40 25.66
N VAL A 26 -20.15 34.42 26.40
CA VAL A 26 -19.35 33.26 26.75
C VAL A 26 -19.24 32.45 25.45
N ALA A 27 -18.08 32.49 24.80
CA ALA A 27 -17.73 31.52 23.79
C ALA A 27 -17.92 30.13 24.42
N SER A 28 -18.65 29.25 23.74
CA SER A 28 -18.84 27.86 24.17
C SER A 28 -17.44 27.22 24.32
N ALA A 29 -17.05 26.95 25.55
CA ALA A 29 -15.80 26.29 25.83
C ALA A 29 -15.99 24.79 25.69
N SER A 30 -14.95 24.09 25.19
CA SER A 30 -14.92 22.62 25.16
C SER A 30 -14.91 22.06 26.59
N ASP A 31 -15.40 20.82 26.75
CA ASP A 31 -15.31 20.11 28.03
C ASP A 31 -13.83 19.95 28.47
N PRO A 32 -13.47 20.39 29.68
CA PRO A 32 -12.10 20.29 30.15
C PRO A 32 -11.62 18.85 30.32
N GLY A 33 -12.52 17.89 30.60
CA GLY A 33 -12.21 16.46 30.68
C GLY A 33 -11.85 15.89 29.30
N GLU A 34 -12.66 16.17 28.28
CA GLU A 34 -12.39 15.76 26.90
C GLU A 34 -11.12 16.44 26.35
N THR A 35 -10.90 17.71 26.66
CA THR A 35 -9.65 18.42 26.34
C THR A 35 -8.42 17.72 26.94
N ALA A 36 -8.51 17.27 28.20
CA ALA A 36 -7.41 16.52 28.84
C ALA A 36 -7.15 15.17 28.17
N VAL A 37 -8.21 14.46 27.74
CA VAL A 37 -8.11 13.22 26.97
C VAL A 37 -7.39 13.44 25.66
N LEU A 38 -7.78 14.46 24.88
CA LEU A 38 -7.13 14.78 23.61
C LEU A 38 -5.66 15.15 23.78
N LYS A 39 -5.30 15.89 24.84
CA LYS A 39 -3.90 16.19 25.17
C LYS A 39 -3.10 14.95 25.56
N ALA A 40 -3.70 14.03 26.33
CA ALA A 40 -3.06 12.75 26.67
C ALA A 40 -2.84 11.92 25.38
N PHE A 41 -3.83 11.89 24.50
CA PHE A 41 -3.69 11.21 23.20
C PHE A 41 -2.61 11.89 22.34
N ARG A 42 -2.60 13.23 22.23
CA ARG A 42 -1.55 13.96 21.51
C ARG A 42 -0.14 13.63 22.01
N ALA A 43 0.01 13.46 23.33
CA ALA A 43 1.30 13.13 23.93
C ALA A 43 1.77 11.69 23.61
N ALA A 44 0.85 10.77 23.32
CA ALA A 44 1.15 9.40 22.91
C ALA A 44 1.35 9.24 21.39
N LEU A 45 1.03 10.27 20.61
CA LEU A 45 1.20 10.28 19.16
C LEU A 45 2.59 10.79 18.75
N LEU A 46 3.16 10.15 17.75
CA LEU A 46 4.29 10.63 16.99
C LEU A 46 3.77 11.36 15.76
N ASP A 47 4.06 12.63 15.63
CA ASP A 47 3.59 13.49 14.54
C ASP A 47 4.79 14.08 13.77
N PRO A 48 5.45 13.28 12.93
CA PRO A 48 6.67 13.71 12.23
C PRO A 48 6.41 14.83 11.22
N ASN A 49 5.16 14.99 10.79
CA ASN A 49 4.75 15.97 9.78
C ASN A 49 4.15 17.23 10.39
N ALA A 50 4.17 17.36 11.73
CA ALA A 50 3.58 18.48 12.49
C ALA A 50 2.12 18.79 12.11
N LYS A 51 1.34 17.79 11.70
CA LYS A 51 -0.06 17.94 11.28
C LYS A 51 -0.97 18.37 12.44
N LEU A 52 -0.65 17.93 13.66
CA LEU A 52 -1.38 18.28 14.88
C LEU A 52 -0.73 19.47 15.61
N GLY A 53 -0.03 20.35 14.88
CA GLY A 53 0.66 21.51 15.44
C GLY A 53 -0.29 22.53 16.09
N ASN A 54 -1.57 22.53 15.70
CA ASN A 54 -2.62 23.37 16.28
C ASN A 54 -3.31 22.76 17.51
N TRP A 55 -2.93 21.53 17.95
CA TRP A 55 -3.42 20.92 19.20
C TRP A 55 -2.74 21.53 20.42
N VAL A 56 -2.84 22.83 20.52
CA VAL A 56 -2.31 23.67 21.62
C VAL A 56 -3.47 24.47 22.21
N GLY A 57 -3.34 24.94 23.47
CA GLY A 57 -4.43 25.67 24.06
C GLY A 57 -5.37 24.81 24.92
N SER A 58 -6.62 25.24 25.11
CA SER A 58 -7.56 24.61 26.04
C SER A 58 -8.96 24.39 25.45
N ASP A 59 -9.20 24.76 24.21
CA ASP A 59 -10.51 24.68 23.57
C ASP A 59 -10.44 23.99 22.19
N PRO A 60 -10.40 22.65 22.15
CA PRO A 60 -10.36 21.90 20.91
C PRO A 60 -11.40 22.29 19.86
N CYS A 61 -12.60 22.61 20.31
CA CYS A 61 -13.73 22.99 19.47
C CYS A 61 -13.65 24.44 18.99
N GLY A 62 -13.35 25.37 19.89
CA GLY A 62 -13.26 26.79 19.57
C GLY A 62 -11.97 27.18 18.83
N GLU A 63 -10.88 26.47 19.08
CA GLU A 63 -9.59 26.65 18.42
C GLU A 63 -9.46 25.79 17.14
N ALA A 64 -10.51 25.03 16.77
CA ALA A 64 -10.59 24.18 15.59
C ALA A 64 -9.34 23.27 15.43
N TRP A 65 -9.09 22.41 16.42
CA TRP A 65 -7.98 21.45 16.35
C TRP A 65 -8.14 20.50 15.17
N GLU A 66 -7.04 20.25 14.47
CA GLU A 66 -7.04 19.40 13.26
C GLU A 66 -7.68 18.04 13.54
N GLY A 67 -8.70 17.69 12.75
CA GLY A 67 -9.42 16.43 12.85
C GLY A 67 -10.36 16.30 14.04
N VAL A 68 -10.56 17.34 14.87
CA VAL A 68 -11.50 17.35 15.99
C VAL A 68 -12.77 18.06 15.54
N TYR A 69 -13.90 17.35 15.60
CA TYR A 69 -15.22 17.89 15.29
C TYR A 69 -16.13 17.80 16.52
N CYS A 70 -16.88 18.86 16.78
CA CYS A 70 -17.73 18.99 17.96
C CYS A 70 -19.20 19.10 17.57
N GLY A 71 -20.02 18.44 18.37
CA GLY A 71 -21.47 18.47 18.21
C GLY A 71 -22.14 19.68 18.85
N PRO A 72 -23.47 19.81 18.70
CA PRO A 72 -24.24 20.86 19.34
C PRO A 72 -24.13 20.75 20.86
N GLN A 73 -24.26 21.90 21.51
CA GLN A 73 -24.13 22.07 22.96
C GLN A 73 -25.03 21.12 23.75
N ASP A 74 -24.55 20.54 24.84
CA ASP A 74 -25.34 19.72 25.77
C ASP A 74 -26.51 20.54 26.33
N PRO A 75 -27.76 20.16 26.06
CA PRO A 75 -28.93 20.88 26.59
C PRO A 75 -29.00 20.86 28.13
N ASN A 76 -28.29 19.94 28.78
CA ASN A 76 -28.29 19.83 30.25
C ASN A 76 -27.17 20.59 30.94
N ASN A 77 -26.10 20.96 30.21
CA ASN A 77 -24.90 21.58 30.77
C ASN A 77 -24.56 22.96 30.16
N GLY A 78 -25.52 23.59 29.57
CA GLY A 78 -25.56 24.93 28.99
C GLY A 78 -24.23 25.53 28.54
N ASN A 79 -23.95 25.51 27.27
CA ASN A 79 -22.80 26.11 26.57
C ASN A 79 -21.47 25.32 26.53
N VAL A 80 -21.44 24.02 26.77
CA VAL A 80 -20.23 23.20 26.55
C VAL A 80 -20.36 22.45 25.23
N SER A 81 -19.37 22.59 24.35
CA SER A 81 -19.25 21.80 23.13
C SER A 81 -18.53 20.48 23.43
N LEU A 82 -19.09 19.39 22.94
CA LEU A 82 -18.59 18.02 23.16
C LEU A 82 -17.96 17.46 21.89
N VAL A 83 -16.87 16.71 22.00
CA VAL A 83 -16.19 16.07 20.88
C VAL A 83 -17.04 14.91 20.39
N THR A 84 -17.52 15.01 19.14
CA THR A 84 -18.33 13.96 18.50
C THR A 84 -17.55 13.16 17.48
N GLU A 85 -16.50 13.71 16.89
CA GLU A 85 -15.73 13.01 15.89
C GLU A 85 -14.25 13.34 16.03
N LEU A 86 -13.44 12.30 15.83
CA LEU A 86 -11.98 12.39 15.77
C LEU A 86 -11.52 11.73 14.46
N ARG A 87 -11.14 12.57 13.48
CA ARG A 87 -10.77 12.15 12.12
C ARG A 87 -9.33 12.51 11.83
N LEU A 88 -8.45 11.54 11.96
CA LEU A 88 -7.02 11.69 11.75
C LEU A 88 -6.53 10.82 10.56
N PHE A 89 -7.36 10.73 9.51
CA PHE A 89 -7.10 9.95 8.31
C PHE A 89 -5.82 10.41 7.60
N GLN A 90 -4.90 9.48 7.32
CA GLN A 90 -3.72 9.65 6.46
C GLN A 90 -2.81 10.84 6.83
N LEU A 91 -2.66 11.13 8.11
CA LEU A 91 -1.78 12.21 8.59
C LEU A 91 -0.32 11.76 8.80
N GLY A 92 -0.02 10.48 8.63
CA GLY A 92 1.30 9.90 8.83
C GLY A 92 1.68 9.79 10.32
N LEU A 93 0.68 9.71 11.21
CA LEU A 93 0.86 9.63 12.65
C LEU A 93 1.36 8.26 13.09
N GLY A 94 2.34 8.23 14.00
CA GLY A 94 2.73 7.05 14.76
C GLY A 94 2.29 7.14 16.22
N GLY A 95 2.71 6.17 17.03
CA GLY A 95 2.35 6.09 18.45
C GLY A 95 1.25 5.07 18.71
N THR A 96 0.47 5.28 19.79
CA THR A 96 -0.53 4.31 20.26
C THR A 96 -1.84 4.97 20.65
N LEU A 97 -2.94 4.21 20.63
CA LEU A 97 -4.20 4.62 21.26
C LEU A 97 -4.06 4.58 22.79
N VAL A 98 -4.53 5.61 23.46
CA VAL A 98 -4.51 5.68 24.93
C VAL A 98 -5.83 5.22 25.54
N PRO A 99 -5.81 4.58 26.72
CA PRO A 99 -7.05 4.13 27.38
C PRO A 99 -8.03 5.28 27.69
N ASP A 100 -7.49 6.48 27.89
CA ASP A 100 -8.28 7.69 28.17
C ASP A 100 -9.28 8.03 27.06
N LEU A 101 -9.04 7.61 25.81
CA LEU A 101 -9.97 7.82 24.70
C LEU A 101 -11.38 7.26 25.01
N GLY A 102 -11.47 6.20 25.83
CA GLY A 102 -12.75 5.66 26.30
C GLY A 102 -13.61 6.63 27.12
N ASN A 103 -13.06 7.77 27.52
CA ASN A 103 -13.79 8.82 28.26
C ASN A 103 -14.46 9.85 27.34
N LEU A 104 -14.27 9.80 26.02
CA LEU A 104 -14.97 10.65 25.04
C LEU A 104 -16.39 10.11 24.81
N SER A 105 -17.24 10.18 25.82
CA SER A 105 -18.55 9.48 25.87
C SER A 105 -19.53 9.87 24.77
N HIS A 106 -19.29 10.97 24.05
CA HIS A 106 -20.12 11.48 22.96
C HIS A 106 -19.54 11.19 21.58
N LEU A 107 -18.40 10.48 21.52
CA LEU A 107 -17.72 10.18 20.26
C LEU A 107 -18.57 9.25 19.39
N VAL A 108 -18.83 9.69 18.15
CA VAL A 108 -19.60 8.99 17.13
C VAL A 108 -18.66 8.38 16.07
N ILE A 109 -17.57 9.06 15.73
CA ILE A 109 -16.58 8.62 14.75
C ILE A 109 -15.19 8.66 15.38
N LEU A 110 -14.50 7.53 15.33
CA LEU A 110 -13.06 7.42 15.57
C LEU A 110 -12.40 6.89 14.29
N ASP A 111 -11.78 7.79 13.55
CA ASP A 111 -11.08 7.51 12.30
C ASP A 111 -9.59 7.85 12.45
N VAL A 112 -8.77 6.82 12.46
CA VAL A 112 -7.31 6.91 12.44
C VAL A 112 -6.70 6.06 11.30
N MET A 113 -7.48 5.80 10.24
CA MET A 113 -7.07 4.98 9.11
C MET A 113 -5.80 5.52 8.43
N TRP A 114 -5.06 4.60 7.82
CA TRP A 114 -3.90 4.89 6.95
C TRP A 114 -2.83 5.74 7.64
N ASN A 115 -2.49 5.36 8.88
CA ASN A 115 -1.41 5.94 9.67
C ASN A 115 -0.35 4.87 10.00
N ASN A 116 0.57 5.18 10.91
CA ASN A 116 1.59 4.25 11.40
C ASN A 116 1.41 3.98 12.91
N LEU A 117 0.16 3.97 13.37
CA LEU A 117 -0.18 3.69 14.77
C LEU A 117 0.06 2.21 15.09
N SER A 118 0.44 1.92 16.32
CA SER A 118 0.82 0.58 16.76
C SER A 118 0.27 0.25 18.16
N GLY A 119 0.62 -0.93 18.70
CA GLY A 119 0.15 -1.39 20.00
C GLY A 119 -1.24 -2.00 19.92
N ASN A 120 -1.85 -2.22 21.08
CA ASN A 120 -3.15 -2.89 21.19
C ASN A 120 -4.30 -1.86 21.21
N ILE A 121 -5.49 -2.32 20.84
CA ILE A 121 -6.73 -1.54 21.08
C ILE A 121 -7.00 -1.53 22.60
N PRO A 122 -7.12 -0.36 23.24
CA PRO A 122 -7.49 -0.28 24.66
C PRO A 122 -8.92 -0.84 24.88
N PRO A 123 -9.15 -1.74 25.85
CA PRO A 123 -10.49 -2.26 26.17
C PRO A 123 -11.50 -1.17 26.53
N THR A 124 -11.01 -0.04 27.07
CA THR A 124 -11.84 1.12 27.42
C THR A 124 -12.58 1.73 26.24
N LEU A 125 -12.14 1.48 24.99
CA LEU A 125 -12.91 1.92 23.82
C LEU A 125 -14.31 1.26 23.76
N GLY A 126 -14.50 0.11 24.40
CA GLY A 126 -15.81 -0.52 24.55
C GLY A 126 -16.83 0.30 25.34
N SER A 127 -16.42 1.35 26.09
CA SER A 127 -17.33 2.25 26.79
C SER A 127 -17.93 3.37 25.92
N LEU A 128 -17.43 3.53 24.67
CA LEU A 128 -17.92 4.52 23.72
C LEU A 128 -19.25 4.09 23.06
N ILE A 129 -20.30 3.95 23.84
CA ILE A 129 -21.59 3.38 23.37
C ILE A 129 -22.28 4.20 22.26
N THR A 130 -21.89 5.45 22.06
CA THR A 130 -22.36 6.33 20.99
C THR A 130 -21.64 6.10 19.66
N LEU A 131 -20.51 5.34 19.68
CA LEU A 131 -19.67 5.16 18.52
C LEU A 131 -20.43 4.43 17.39
N ASN A 132 -20.41 5.04 16.21
CA ASN A 132 -21.01 4.53 14.99
C ASN A 132 -19.97 3.97 14.02
N LEU A 133 -18.84 4.66 13.91
CA LEU A 133 -17.72 4.25 13.04
C LEU A 133 -16.44 4.09 13.89
N LEU A 134 -15.84 2.88 13.83
CA LEU A 134 -14.52 2.59 14.38
C LEU A 134 -13.60 2.13 13.25
N LEU A 135 -12.70 3.03 12.84
CA LEU A 135 -11.93 2.91 11.61
C LEU A 135 -10.43 2.97 11.96
N LEU A 136 -9.81 1.80 12.05
CA LEU A 136 -8.41 1.61 12.46
C LEU A 136 -7.57 0.95 11.37
N ASN A 137 -8.15 0.67 10.19
CA ASN A 137 -7.49 -0.07 9.11
C ASN A 137 -6.27 0.68 8.54
N GLY A 138 -5.35 -0.08 7.93
CA GLY A 138 -4.12 0.48 7.36
C GLY A 138 -3.15 1.06 8.40
N ASN A 139 -2.94 0.35 9.51
CA ASN A 139 -2.03 0.71 10.59
C ASN A 139 -1.13 -0.49 11.00
N ASN A 140 -0.38 -0.34 12.08
CA ASN A 140 0.48 -1.37 12.66
C ASN A 140 -0.05 -1.89 14.02
N PHE A 141 -1.35 -1.88 14.24
CA PHE A 141 -1.94 -2.38 15.48
C PHE A 141 -1.70 -3.88 15.64
N THR A 142 -1.51 -4.31 16.89
CA THR A 142 -1.17 -5.70 17.26
C THR A 142 -2.05 -6.22 18.40
N GLY A 143 -1.82 -7.47 18.80
CA GLY A 143 -2.50 -8.10 19.94
C GLY A 143 -3.92 -8.55 19.66
N PRO A 144 -4.62 -9.06 20.69
CA PRO A 144 -5.97 -9.59 20.56
C PRO A 144 -7.01 -8.47 20.47
N LEU A 145 -8.14 -8.79 19.84
CA LEU A 145 -9.31 -7.92 19.83
C LEU A 145 -9.98 -7.91 21.19
N PRO A 146 -10.18 -6.74 21.84
CA PRO A 146 -10.87 -6.66 23.13
C PRO A 146 -12.33 -7.12 23.04
N SER A 147 -12.75 -7.99 23.97
CA SER A 147 -14.14 -8.46 24.07
C SER A 147 -15.12 -7.33 24.38
N GLU A 148 -14.64 -6.27 25.00
CA GLU A 148 -15.37 -5.06 25.40
C GLU A 148 -15.90 -4.28 24.19
N LEU A 149 -15.28 -4.39 23.03
CA LEU A 149 -15.81 -3.80 21.79
C LEU A 149 -17.21 -4.34 21.44
N GLY A 150 -17.57 -5.54 21.92
CA GLY A 150 -18.92 -6.07 21.79
C GLY A 150 -20.00 -5.30 22.53
N GLN A 151 -19.65 -4.29 23.33
CA GLN A 151 -20.60 -3.40 24.03
C GLN A 151 -21.07 -2.22 23.13
N LEU A 152 -20.41 -2.01 21.99
CA LEU A 152 -20.67 -0.90 21.05
C LEU A 152 -21.96 -1.19 20.21
N THR A 153 -23.12 -1.23 20.83
CA THR A 153 -24.38 -1.63 20.17
C THR A 153 -24.84 -0.66 19.06
N ASN A 154 -24.35 0.57 19.04
CA ASN A 154 -24.62 1.55 17.99
C ASN A 154 -23.61 1.50 16.83
N LEU A 155 -22.57 0.67 16.95
CA LEU A 155 -21.54 0.58 15.93
C LEU A 155 -22.12 0.04 14.61
N ASN A 156 -22.02 0.83 13.55
CA ASN A 156 -22.43 0.46 12.19
C ASN A 156 -21.28 -0.23 11.45
N ARG A 157 -20.05 0.29 11.61
CA ARG A 157 -18.89 -0.16 10.86
C ARG A 157 -17.69 -0.36 11.77
N LEU A 158 -17.12 -1.56 11.73
CA LEU A 158 -15.84 -1.91 12.32
C LEU A 158 -14.85 -2.24 11.20
N GLN A 159 -13.87 -1.38 10.98
CA GLN A 159 -12.79 -1.60 10.04
C GLN A 159 -11.45 -1.65 10.77
N ILE A 160 -10.88 -2.83 10.83
CA ILE A 160 -9.59 -3.10 11.47
C ILE A 160 -8.67 -3.87 10.53
N ASP A 161 -9.06 -3.98 9.28
CA ASP A 161 -8.29 -4.69 8.26
C ASP A 161 -6.93 -4.03 8.00
N GLN A 162 -6.02 -4.78 7.38
CA GLN A 162 -4.66 -4.32 7.09
C GLN A 162 -3.92 -3.84 8.35
N ASN A 163 -3.87 -4.73 9.34
CA ASN A 163 -3.16 -4.57 10.60
C ASN A 163 -2.46 -5.89 10.99
N ASN A 164 -1.94 -5.99 12.19
CA ASN A 164 -1.30 -7.19 12.70
C ASN A 164 -2.02 -7.75 13.95
N PHE A 165 -3.35 -7.63 14.00
CA PHE A 165 -4.16 -8.20 15.07
C PHE A 165 -4.06 -9.72 15.10
N SER A 166 -4.07 -10.31 16.29
CA SER A 166 -3.92 -11.73 16.52
C SER A 166 -4.98 -12.27 17.51
N GLY A 167 -4.94 -13.57 17.79
CA GLY A 167 -5.93 -14.18 18.66
C GLY A 167 -7.30 -14.37 17.99
N ASN A 168 -8.30 -14.72 18.75
CA ASN A 168 -9.61 -15.09 18.23
C ASN A 168 -10.52 -13.87 18.03
N VAL A 169 -11.44 -13.96 17.08
CA VAL A 169 -12.58 -13.03 16.99
C VAL A 169 -13.46 -13.24 18.24
N PRO A 170 -13.73 -12.18 19.04
CA PRO A 170 -14.51 -12.33 20.26
C PRO A 170 -15.97 -12.73 19.98
N SER A 171 -16.50 -13.69 20.73
CA SER A 171 -17.92 -14.07 20.62
C SER A 171 -18.89 -12.94 21.01
N SER A 172 -18.43 -11.98 21.82
CA SER A 172 -19.18 -10.77 22.19
C SER A 172 -19.52 -9.87 21.00
N PHE A 173 -18.82 -10.02 19.87
CA PHE A 173 -19.16 -9.26 18.63
C PHE A 173 -20.54 -9.63 18.11
N GLY A 174 -21.13 -10.78 18.51
CA GLY A 174 -22.53 -11.11 18.28
C GLY A 174 -23.53 -10.15 18.95
N ASN A 175 -23.09 -9.25 19.84
CA ASN A 175 -23.92 -8.24 20.49
C ASN A 175 -23.94 -6.89 19.74
N LEU A 176 -23.17 -6.73 18.66
CA LEU A 176 -23.10 -5.52 17.84
C LEU A 176 -24.35 -5.36 16.95
N THR A 177 -25.51 -5.13 17.56
CA THR A 177 -26.82 -5.22 16.90
C THR A 177 -27.04 -4.22 15.77
N SER A 178 -26.27 -3.15 15.67
CA SER A 178 -26.34 -2.16 14.61
C SER A 178 -25.31 -2.39 13.48
N VAL A 179 -24.37 -3.31 13.67
CA VAL A 179 -23.26 -3.48 12.74
C VAL A 179 -23.73 -3.99 11.38
N GLN A 180 -23.29 -3.30 10.34
CA GLN A 180 -23.49 -3.69 8.94
C GLN A 180 -22.20 -4.21 8.30
N HIS A 181 -21.05 -3.72 8.73
CA HIS A 181 -19.75 -4.01 8.14
C HIS A 181 -18.75 -4.47 9.19
N LEU A 182 -18.33 -5.73 9.06
CA LEU A 182 -17.21 -6.31 9.81
C LEU A 182 -16.07 -6.58 8.84
N HIS A 183 -15.11 -5.66 8.75
CA HIS A 183 -13.93 -5.77 7.90
C HIS A 183 -12.70 -6.00 8.76
N MET A 184 -12.24 -7.24 8.82
CA MET A 184 -11.12 -7.70 9.65
C MET A 184 -10.09 -8.47 8.82
N ASN A 185 -10.17 -8.37 7.51
CA ASN A 185 -9.29 -9.04 6.57
C ASN A 185 -7.84 -8.54 6.70
N ASN A 186 -6.89 -9.32 6.18
CA ASN A 186 -5.47 -8.95 6.20
C ASN A 186 -4.94 -8.68 7.61
N ASN A 187 -5.07 -9.71 8.47
CA ASN A 187 -4.59 -9.73 9.84
C ASN A 187 -3.95 -11.10 10.18
N SER A 188 -3.65 -11.33 11.45
CA SER A 188 -3.17 -12.62 11.97
C SER A 188 -4.19 -13.28 12.91
N LEU A 189 -5.49 -13.09 12.68
CA LEU A 189 -6.57 -13.65 13.52
C LEU A 189 -6.61 -15.18 13.41
N THR A 190 -6.86 -15.82 14.54
CA THR A 190 -6.82 -17.29 14.70
C THR A 190 -8.14 -17.83 15.28
N GLY A 191 -8.23 -19.15 15.42
CA GLY A 191 -9.42 -19.82 16.00
C GLY A 191 -10.61 -19.82 15.06
N SER A 192 -11.78 -20.21 15.55
CA SER A 192 -13.01 -20.35 14.77
C SER A 192 -13.78 -19.03 14.66
N ILE A 193 -14.53 -18.88 13.58
CA ILE A 193 -15.51 -17.80 13.43
C ILE A 193 -16.62 -18.02 14.46
N PRO A 194 -16.94 -17.03 15.32
CA PRO A 194 -17.97 -17.19 16.35
C PRO A 194 -19.36 -17.38 15.74
N ALA A 195 -20.06 -18.43 16.17
CA ALA A 195 -21.44 -18.71 15.75
C ALA A 195 -22.41 -17.54 16.08
N GLN A 196 -22.08 -16.75 17.11
CA GLN A 196 -22.85 -15.59 17.56
C GLN A 196 -22.97 -14.50 16.49
N LEU A 197 -22.03 -14.43 15.51
CA LEU A 197 -22.16 -13.50 14.38
C LEU A 197 -23.41 -13.76 13.54
N GLY A 198 -23.94 -14.99 13.54
CA GLY A 198 -25.21 -15.32 12.88
C GLY A 198 -26.45 -14.68 13.52
N SER A 199 -26.33 -14.13 14.74
CA SER A 199 -27.43 -13.41 15.40
C SER A 199 -27.50 -11.92 15.03
N LEU A 200 -26.58 -11.39 14.23
CA LEU A 200 -26.50 -9.97 13.86
C LEU A 200 -27.57 -9.62 12.81
N PRO A 201 -28.56 -8.77 13.18
CA PRO A 201 -29.74 -8.55 12.32
C PRO A 201 -29.46 -7.69 11.08
N LYS A 202 -28.39 -6.86 11.13
CA LYS A 202 -28.09 -5.89 10.09
C LYS A 202 -26.80 -6.18 9.34
N LEU A 203 -26.09 -7.24 9.67
CA LEU A 203 -24.81 -7.58 9.06
C LEU A 203 -24.95 -7.80 7.56
N LEU A 204 -24.30 -6.97 6.76
CA LEU A 204 -24.25 -7.03 5.30
C LEU A 204 -22.99 -7.71 4.80
N HIS A 205 -21.83 -7.31 5.34
CA HIS A 205 -20.52 -7.72 4.86
C HIS A 205 -19.68 -8.32 6.00
N LEU A 206 -19.22 -9.55 5.79
CA LEU A 206 -18.27 -10.27 6.63
C LEU A 206 -17.01 -10.54 5.82
N LEU A 207 -15.99 -9.67 5.97
CA LEU A 207 -14.71 -9.78 5.30
C LEU A 207 -13.63 -10.20 6.31
N LEU A 208 -13.17 -11.44 6.19
CA LEU A 208 -12.17 -12.08 7.06
C LEU A 208 -11.05 -12.74 6.27
N ASP A 209 -10.96 -12.44 4.99
CA ASP A 209 -9.95 -12.99 4.09
C ASP A 209 -8.52 -12.63 4.57
N TYR A 210 -7.53 -13.46 4.16
CA TYR A 210 -6.14 -13.28 4.56
C TYR A 210 -5.95 -13.21 6.08
N ASN A 211 -6.32 -14.30 6.77
CA ASN A 211 -6.11 -14.52 8.19
C ASN A 211 -5.60 -15.95 8.45
N LYS A 212 -5.55 -16.36 9.72
CA LYS A 212 -5.17 -17.71 10.15
C LYS A 212 -6.34 -18.40 10.86
N LEU A 213 -7.58 -18.10 10.43
CA LEU A 213 -8.78 -18.68 11.01
C LEU A 213 -8.81 -20.19 10.76
N SER A 214 -9.35 -20.93 11.70
CA SER A 214 -9.37 -22.40 11.71
C SER A 214 -10.71 -22.94 12.24
N GLY A 215 -10.83 -24.24 12.42
CA GLY A 215 -12.07 -24.86 12.89
C GLY A 215 -13.10 -25.04 11.78
N GLU A 216 -14.37 -25.08 12.14
CA GLU A 216 -15.49 -25.30 11.24
C GLU A 216 -16.15 -23.99 10.80
N LEU A 217 -16.74 -23.98 9.61
CA LEU A 217 -17.59 -22.89 9.15
C LEU A 217 -18.91 -22.89 9.93
N PRO A 218 -19.29 -21.80 10.62
CA PRO A 218 -20.47 -21.82 11.50
C PRO A 218 -21.77 -21.83 10.70
N ALA A 219 -22.53 -22.91 10.78
CA ALA A 219 -23.87 -23.03 10.17
C ALA A 219 -24.82 -21.89 10.64
N ALA A 220 -24.58 -21.36 11.83
CA ALA A 220 -25.38 -20.27 12.42
C ALA A 220 -25.37 -18.97 11.59
N LEU A 221 -24.38 -18.73 10.72
CA LEU A 221 -24.40 -17.58 9.80
C LEU A 221 -25.64 -17.58 8.92
N ALA A 222 -26.27 -18.73 8.70
CA ALA A 222 -27.56 -18.84 7.99
C ALA A 222 -28.70 -18.05 8.66
N ASN A 223 -28.55 -17.66 9.90
CA ASN A 223 -29.56 -16.90 10.63
C ASN A 223 -29.40 -15.37 10.52
N ALA A 224 -28.32 -14.88 9.89
CA ALA A 224 -28.11 -13.45 9.64
C ALA A 224 -28.93 -13.01 8.42
N PRO A 225 -30.05 -12.27 8.61
CA PRO A 225 -31.07 -12.10 7.57
C PRO A 225 -30.66 -11.11 6.47
N SER A 226 -29.67 -10.28 6.73
CA SER A 226 -29.23 -9.20 5.83
C SER A 226 -27.91 -9.50 5.11
N LEU A 227 -27.25 -10.64 5.41
CA LEU A 227 -25.90 -10.94 4.97
C LEU A 227 -25.84 -11.11 3.43
N GLN A 228 -24.99 -10.29 2.81
CA GLN A 228 -24.84 -10.22 1.35
C GLN A 228 -23.48 -10.72 0.87
N ILE A 229 -22.43 -10.50 1.64
CA ILE A 229 -21.07 -10.86 1.26
C ILE A 229 -20.43 -11.66 2.40
N ILE A 230 -19.97 -12.88 2.07
CA ILE A 230 -19.08 -13.70 2.88
C ILE A 230 -17.78 -13.85 2.09
N GLN A 231 -16.68 -13.28 2.59
CA GLN A 231 -15.36 -13.41 2.00
C GLN A 231 -14.36 -13.85 3.05
N LEU A 232 -13.87 -15.10 2.92
CA LEU A 232 -13.01 -15.77 3.88
C LEU A 232 -11.71 -16.31 3.26
N ASP A 233 -11.36 -15.87 2.07
CA ASP A 233 -10.23 -16.37 1.28
C ASP A 233 -8.93 -16.44 2.09
N ASN A 234 -8.08 -17.41 1.78
CA ASN A 234 -6.76 -17.54 2.40
C ASN A 234 -6.82 -17.64 3.93
N ASN A 235 -7.53 -18.68 4.42
CA ASN A 235 -7.61 -19.08 5.82
C ASN A 235 -7.27 -20.57 5.98
N LEU A 236 -7.18 -21.04 7.23
CA LEU A 236 -6.69 -22.39 7.58
C LEU A 236 -7.79 -23.24 8.23
N PHE A 237 -8.99 -23.28 7.62
CA PHE A 237 -10.07 -24.12 8.17
C PHE A 237 -9.70 -25.62 8.17
N ASN A 238 -10.46 -26.44 8.90
CA ASN A 238 -10.16 -27.85 8.99
C ASN A 238 -10.40 -28.55 7.65
N SER A 239 -9.46 -29.38 7.20
CA SER A 239 -9.52 -30.10 5.93
C SER A 239 -10.63 -31.18 5.83
N THR A 240 -11.43 -31.39 6.88
CA THR A 240 -12.59 -32.29 6.89
C THR A 240 -13.92 -31.56 6.83
N VAL A 241 -13.89 -30.23 6.66
CA VAL A 241 -15.07 -29.36 6.70
C VAL A 241 -15.56 -29.05 5.30
N SER A 242 -16.84 -29.24 5.08
CA SER A 242 -17.57 -28.80 3.89
C SER A 242 -18.34 -27.50 4.17
N ILE A 243 -18.85 -26.88 3.10
CA ILE A 243 -19.71 -25.70 3.22
C ILE A 243 -21.02 -26.12 3.90
N PRO A 244 -21.47 -25.45 4.98
CA PRO A 244 -22.72 -25.75 5.63
C PRO A 244 -23.90 -25.62 4.66
N PRO A 245 -24.73 -26.68 4.44
CA PRO A 245 -25.88 -26.59 3.55
C PRO A 245 -26.90 -25.54 3.98
N ASP A 246 -26.94 -25.22 5.28
CA ASP A 246 -27.80 -24.19 5.87
C ASP A 246 -27.56 -22.79 5.28
N TRP A 247 -26.35 -22.51 4.77
CA TRP A 247 -26.04 -21.21 4.13
C TRP A 247 -26.88 -20.97 2.89
N GLY A 248 -27.43 -22.01 2.27
CA GLY A 248 -28.42 -21.89 1.18
C GLY A 248 -29.72 -21.19 1.59
N ARG A 249 -29.96 -21.00 2.90
CA ARG A 249 -31.12 -20.23 3.41
C ARG A 249 -30.87 -18.72 3.50
N ILE A 250 -29.61 -18.26 3.30
CA ILE A 250 -29.30 -16.82 3.27
C ILE A 250 -29.80 -16.24 1.93
N SER A 251 -31.07 -15.84 1.91
CA SER A 251 -31.73 -15.37 0.69
C SER A 251 -31.14 -14.07 0.10
N THR A 252 -30.36 -13.35 0.88
CA THR A 252 -29.71 -12.09 0.52
C THR A 252 -28.28 -12.26 0.03
N LEU A 253 -27.69 -13.46 0.12
CA LEU A 253 -26.29 -13.71 -0.21
C LEU A 253 -26.01 -13.52 -1.71
N ILE A 254 -25.15 -12.58 -2.04
CA ILE A 254 -24.76 -12.19 -3.40
C ILE A 254 -23.39 -12.74 -3.75
N LYS A 255 -22.45 -12.71 -2.78
CA LYS A 255 -21.08 -13.18 -2.96
C LYS A 255 -20.68 -14.16 -1.87
N LEU A 256 -20.15 -15.31 -2.31
CA LEU A 256 -19.45 -16.26 -1.46
C LEU A 256 -18.07 -16.51 -2.03
N SER A 257 -17.02 -16.20 -1.26
CA SER A 257 -15.63 -16.47 -1.62
C SER A 257 -14.93 -17.20 -0.48
N LEU A 258 -14.48 -18.42 -0.77
CA LEU A 258 -13.79 -19.34 0.14
C LEU A 258 -12.53 -19.89 -0.53
N LYS A 259 -11.89 -19.09 -1.36
CA LYS A 259 -10.67 -19.45 -2.07
C LYS A 259 -9.54 -19.80 -1.12
N ASN A 260 -8.83 -20.91 -1.39
CA ASN A 260 -7.65 -21.31 -0.61
C ASN A 260 -7.94 -21.38 0.91
N CYS A 261 -8.97 -22.14 1.28
CA CYS A 261 -9.48 -22.25 2.65
C CYS A 261 -9.25 -23.62 3.29
N ASN A 262 -8.49 -24.52 2.63
CA ASN A 262 -8.25 -25.90 3.08
C ASN A 262 -9.54 -26.73 3.26
N LEU A 263 -10.62 -26.40 2.56
CA LEU A 263 -11.91 -27.07 2.65
C LEU A 263 -11.96 -28.33 1.79
N SER A 264 -12.82 -29.28 2.14
CA SER A 264 -12.99 -30.54 1.41
C SER A 264 -14.45 -31.04 1.42
N GLY A 265 -14.65 -32.25 0.95
CA GLY A 265 -15.98 -32.87 0.84
C GLY A 265 -16.69 -32.51 -0.45
N ASN A 266 -17.99 -32.80 -0.52
CA ASN A 266 -18.80 -32.54 -1.69
C ASN A 266 -19.32 -31.09 -1.70
N LEU A 267 -19.51 -30.54 -2.89
CA LEU A 267 -20.19 -29.26 -3.06
C LEU A 267 -21.65 -29.35 -2.62
N PRO A 268 -22.19 -28.30 -1.98
CA PRO A 268 -23.63 -28.28 -1.62
C PRO A 268 -24.52 -28.11 -2.86
N ASN A 269 -25.79 -28.41 -2.73
CA ASN A 269 -26.76 -28.08 -3.76
C ASN A 269 -27.02 -26.58 -3.77
N PHE A 270 -26.73 -25.90 -4.91
CA PHE A 270 -26.87 -24.45 -5.04
C PHE A 270 -28.29 -23.99 -5.43
N SER A 271 -29.26 -24.89 -5.64
CA SER A 271 -30.60 -24.52 -6.12
C SER A 271 -31.37 -23.55 -5.23
N SER A 272 -31.06 -23.49 -3.92
CA SER A 272 -31.68 -22.59 -2.95
C SER A 272 -31.01 -21.22 -2.82
N TRP A 273 -29.85 -20.98 -3.47
CA TRP A 273 -29.04 -19.77 -3.30
C TRP A 273 -29.43 -18.68 -4.30
N ASN A 274 -30.72 -18.29 -4.32
CA ASN A 274 -31.35 -17.55 -5.40
C ASN A 274 -30.73 -16.17 -5.73
N SER A 275 -30.08 -15.51 -4.78
CA SER A 275 -29.48 -14.19 -4.96
C SER A 275 -27.99 -14.23 -5.32
N LEU A 276 -27.38 -15.42 -5.29
CA LEU A 276 -25.95 -15.59 -5.49
C LEU A 276 -25.56 -15.21 -6.93
N LYS A 277 -24.57 -14.32 -7.03
CA LYS A 277 -23.99 -13.84 -8.30
C LYS A 277 -22.55 -14.27 -8.47
N PHE A 278 -21.79 -14.32 -7.38
CA PHE A 278 -20.36 -14.62 -7.37
C PHE A 278 -20.07 -15.79 -6.43
N LEU A 279 -19.45 -16.83 -6.96
CA LEU A 279 -19.03 -18.01 -6.22
C LEU A 279 -17.56 -18.31 -6.56
N ASP A 280 -16.67 -18.21 -5.58
CA ASP A 280 -15.27 -18.64 -5.68
C ASP A 280 -14.95 -19.65 -4.57
N LEU A 281 -14.66 -20.87 -4.97
CA LEU A 281 -14.26 -21.99 -4.11
C LEU A 281 -12.93 -22.59 -4.58
N SER A 282 -12.17 -21.83 -5.38
CA SER A 282 -10.93 -22.30 -5.98
C SER A 282 -9.84 -22.58 -4.94
N TYR A 283 -8.85 -23.39 -5.34
CA TYR A 283 -7.72 -23.75 -4.48
C TYR A 283 -8.12 -24.43 -3.16
N ASN A 284 -9.04 -25.39 -3.23
CA ASN A 284 -9.48 -26.21 -2.10
C ASN A 284 -9.29 -27.70 -2.41
N SER A 285 -9.88 -28.60 -1.61
CA SER A 285 -9.84 -30.05 -1.80
C SER A 285 -11.25 -30.64 -1.97
N PHE A 286 -12.15 -29.89 -2.62
CA PHE A 286 -13.51 -30.39 -2.87
C PHE A 286 -13.48 -31.58 -3.81
N THR A 287 -14.33 -32.56 -3.53
CA THR A 287 -14.43 -33.86 -4.25
C THR A 287 -15.87 -34.12 -4.70
N GLY A 288 -16.07 -35.24 -5.39
CA GLY A 288 -17.39 -35.64 -5.91
C GLY A 288 -17.80 -34.90 -7.17
N ASP A 289 -19.02 -35.15 -7.60
CA ASP A 289 -19.56 -34.62 -8.83
C ASP A 289 -20.02 -33.17 -8.66
N LEU A 290 -19.95 -32.38 -9.76
CA LEU A 290 -20.64 -31.10 -9.83
C LEU A 290 -22.15 -31.34 -9.66
N PRO A 291 -22.87 -30.59 -8.80
CA PRO A 291 -24.30 -30.77 -8.62
C PRO A 291 -25.06 -30.63 -9.95
N ASP A 292 -25.82 -31.66 -10.35
CA ASP A 292 -26.62 -31.62 -11.59
C ASP A 292 -27.98 -30.92 -11.39
N SER A 293 -28.19 -30.33 -10.23
CA SER A 293 -29.38 -29.51 -9.91
C SER A 293 -29.31 -28.13 -10.60
N SER A 294 -30.45 -27.45 -10.69
CA SER A 294 -30.49 -26.09 -11.24
C SER A 294 -29.62 -25.13 -10.41
N TYR A 295 -28.75 -24.43 -11.08
CA TYR A 295 -27.95 -23.33 -10.50
C TYR A 295 -28.78 -22.04 -10.43
N PRO A 296 -28.48 -21.13 -9.51
CA PRO A 296 -29.12 -19.79 -9.49
C PRO A 296 -28.91 -19.06 -10.82
N LEU A 297 -29.99 -18.63 -11.46
CA LEU A 297 -29.93 -17.96 -12.76
C LEU A 297 -29.22 -16.60 -12.72
N ASN A 298 -28.99 -16.05 -11.53
CA ASN A 298 -28.28 -14.79 -11.29
C ASN A 298 -26.76 -14.94 -11.22
N LEU A 299 -26.23 -16.18 -11.25
CA LEU A 299 -24.80 -16.40 -11.23
C LEU A 299 -24.11 -15.80 -12.44
N THR A 300 -23.11 -14.98 -12.17
CA THR A 300 -22.27 -14.32 -13.17
C THR A 300 -20.85 -14.87 -13.17
N VAL A 301 -20.35 -15.29 -12.01
CA VAL A 301 -19.01 -15.82 -11.83
C VAL A 301 -19.06 -17.11 -11.01
N ILE A 302 -18.43 -18.15 -11.54
CA ILE A 302 -18.20 -19.44 -10.86
C ILE A 302 -16.73 -19.80 -11.05
N ASP A 303 -15.97 -19.82 -9.96
CA ASP A 303 -14.59 -20.33 -9.91
C ASP A 303 -14.51 -21.52 -8.96
N LEU A 304 -14.28 -22.71 -9.50
CA LEU A 304 -14.11 -23.99 -8.79
C LEU A 304 -12.75 -24.62 -9.16
N SER A 305 -11.83 -23.83 -9.73
CA SER A 305 -10.53 -24.31 -10.19
C SER A 305 -9.68 -24.88 -9.06
N HIS A 306 -8.67 -25.67 -9.42
CA HIS A 306 -7.73 -26.26 -8.46
C HIS A 306 -8.42 -27.00 -7.30
N ASN A 307 -9.26 -27.97 -7.65
CA ASN A 307 -9.95 -28.87 -6.74
C ASN A 307 -9.79 -30.35 -7.19
N ALA A 308 -10.48 -31.28 -6.54
CA ALA A 308 -10.48 -32.68 -6.90
C ALA A 308 -11.88 -33.14 -7.39
N LEU A 309 -12.60 -32.27 -8.10
CA LEU A 309 -13.94 -32.53 -8.61
C LEU A 309 -13.89 -33.55 -9.76
N VAL A 310 -14.88 -34.43 -9.79
CA VAL A 310 -14.98 -35.55 -10.76
C VAL A 310 -16.36 -35.56 -11.43
N GLY A 311 -16.63 -36.60 -12.20
CA GLY A 311 -17.95 -36.84 -12.79
C GLY A 311 -18.23 -36.04 -14.07
N PRO A 312 -19.44 -36.21 -14.64
CA PRO A 312 -19.78 -35.56 -15.89
C PRO A 312 -20.12 -34.08 -15.70
N PHE A 313 -19.81 -33.27 -16.72
CA PHE A 313 -20.18 -31.87 -16.76
C PHE A 313 -21.71 -31.71 -16.71
N PRO A 314 -22.27 -30.97 -15.72
CA PRO A 314 -23.72 -30.91 -15.51
C PRO A 314 -24.41 -30.04 -16.56
N GLY A 315 -25.55 -30.51 -17.06
CA GLY A 315 -26.36 -29.76 -18.03
C GLY A 315 -26.92 -28.44 -17.50
N GLY A 316 -27.13 -28.36 -16.18
CA GLY A 316 -27.68 -27.18 -15.52
C GLY A 316 -26.84 -25.91 -15.68
N LEU A 317 -25.51 -26.01 -15.86
CA LEU A 317 -24.64 -24.85 -16.11
C LEU A 317 -24.89 -24.20 -17.48
N GLY A 318 -25.39 -24.94 -18.48
CA GLY A 318 -25.76 -24.39 -19.78
C GLY A 318 -26.91 -23.39 -19.72
N SER A 319 -27.77 -23.47 -18.70
CA SER A 319 -28.91 -22.56 -18.53
C SER A 319 -28.55 -21.16 -18.00
N LEU A 320 -27.30 -20.92 -17.61
CA LEU A 320 -26.83 -19.65 -16.99
C LEU A 320 -26.57 -18.59 -18.06
N GLN A 321 -27.59 -17.80 -18.35
CA GLN A 321 -27.54 -16.77 -19.41
C GLN A 321 -26.72 -15.53 -19.02
N ASN A 322 -26.51 -15.27 -17.73
CA ASN A 322 -25.76 -14.10 -17.20
C ASN A 322 -24.29 -14.42 -16.90
N LEU A 323 -23.83 -15.60 -17.24
CA LEU A 323 -22.49 -16.09 -16.90
C LEU A 323 -21.41 -15.29 -17.63
N GLN A 324 -20.50 -14.68 -16.86
CA GLN A 324 -19.32 -13.96 -17.35
C GLN A 324 -18.08 -14.82 -17.27
N ALA A 325 -17.95 -15.65 -16.23
CA ALA A 325 -16.84 -16.55 -16.07
C ALA A 325 -17.26 -17.88 -15.46
N LEU A 326 -16.79 -18.95 -16.07
CA LEU A 326 -16.79 -20.31 -15.52
C LEU A 326 -15.37 -20.83 -15.55
N VAL A 327 -14.76 -20.98 -14.39
CA VAL A 327 -13.39 -21.44 -14.22
C VAL A 327 -13.41 -22.78 -13.50
N LEU A 328 -13.05 -23.85 -14.21
CA LEU A 328 -13.01 -25.23 -13.71
C LEU A 328 -11.61 -25.85 -13.91
N GLU A 329 -10.60 -25.02 -14.21
CA GLU A 329 -9.22 -25.48 -14.46
C GLU A 329 -8.72 -26.37 -13.33
N ASP A 330 -7.84 -27.33 -13.65
CA ASP A 330 -7.20 -28.23 -12.69
C ASP A 330 -8.20 -29.01 -11.82
N ASN A 331 -9.08 -29.79 -12.48
CA ASN A 331 -10.00 -30.77 -11.88
C ASN A 331 -9.96 -32.09 -12.66
N ASN A 332 -10.83 -33.04 -12.34
CA ASN A 332 -10.93 -34.31 -13.08
C ASN A 332 -12.34 -34.49 -13.66
N ILE A 333 -12.94 -33.41 -14.17
CA ILE A 333 -14.30 -33.38 -14.72
C ILE A 333 -14.29 -34.01 -16.10
N THR A 334 -15.34 -34.77 -16.40
CA THR A 334 -15.48 -35.56 -17.65
C THR A 334 -16.74 -35.16 -18.44
N GLY A 335 -16.98 -35.81 -19.56
CA GLY A 335 -18.21 -35.65 -20.33
C GLY A 335 -18.17 -34.57 -21.41
N TYR A 336 -19.34 -34.30 -21.98
CA TYR A 336 -19.50 -33.32 -23.08
C TYR A 336 -20.07 -32.01 -22.55
N LEU A 337 -19.58 -30.90 -23.11
CA LEU A 337 -20.16 -29.58 -22.82
C LEU A 337 -21.54 -29.43 -23.44
N PRO A 338 -22.55 -28.89 -22.70
CA PRO A 338 -23.87 -28.63 -23.24
C PRO A 338 -23.83 -27.55 -24.31
N LEU A 339 -24.73 -27.67 -25.33
CA LEU A 339 -24.70 -26.77 -26.50
C LEU A 339 -25.04 -25.30 -26.15
N ASP A 340 -25.82 -25.09 -25.12
CA ASP A 340 -26.28 -23.78 -24.66
C ASP A 340 -25.30 -23.06 -23.73
N LEU A 341 -24.21 -23.71 -23.35
CA LEU A 341 -23.19 -23.10 -22.49
C LEU A 341 -22.49 -21.93 -23.20
N GLY A 342 -22.49 -20.76 -22.57
CA GLY A 342 -21.83 -19.56 -23.11
C GLY A 342 -22.55 -18.92 -24.31
N THR A 343 -23.77 -19.35 -24.64
CA THR A 343 -24.54 -18.84 -25.77
C THR A 343 -25.60 -17.78 -25.39
N GLY A 344 -25.64 -17.41 -24.12
CA GLY A 344 -26.59 -16.45 -23.57
C GLY A 344 -26.50 -15.09 -24.22
N GLN A 345 -27.66 -14.62 -24.70
CA GLN A 345 -28.05 -13.25 -25.13
C GLN A 345 -27.22 -12.52 -26.20
N ASN A 346 -27.94 -11.83 -27.06
CA ASN A 346 -27.51 -10.93 -28.15
C ASN A 346 -26.58 -9.81 -27.71
N TYR A 347 -25.29 -10.10 -27.55
CA TYR A 347 -24.28 -9.13 -27.12
C TYR A 347 -23.72 -8.35 -28.33
N SER A 348 -24.39 -7.31 -28.73
CA SER A 348 -23.77 -6.30 -29.59
C SER A 348 -22.96 -5.25 -28.82
N THR A 349 -22.99 -5.24 -27.47
CA THR A 349 -22.38 -4.16 -26.66
C THR A 349 -21.77 -4.58 -25.32
N SER A 350 -21.74 -5.86 -24.88
CA SER A 350 -21.03 -6.30 -23.63
C SER A 350 -21.32 -7.74 -23.25
N PRO A 351 -20.86 -8.28 -22.10
CA PRO A 351 -19.47 -8.53 -21.77
C PRO A 351 -19.00 -9.87 -22.32
N ARG A 352 -17.70 -9.99 -22.47
CA ARG A 352 -16.96 -11.22 -22.83
C ARG A 352 -17.29 -12.34 -21.83
N THR A 353 -17.75 -13.52 -22.30
CA THR A 353 -17.84 -14.72 -21.45
C THR A 353 -16.53 -15.49 -21.52
N VAL A 354 -16.02 -15.97 -20.39
CA VAL A 354 -14.81 -16.79 -20.30
C VAL A 354 -15.17 -18.16 -19.76
N LEU A 355 -14.79 -19.20 -20.50
CA LEU A 355 -14.91 -20.59 -20.11
C LEU A 355 -13.49 -21.17 -20.00
N ASP A 356 -12.95 -21.19 -18.77
CA ASP A 356 -11.67 -21.80 -18.48
C ASP A 356 -11.89 -23.21 -17.93
N LEU A 357 -11.66 -24.19 -18.80
CA LEU A 357 -11.91 -25.60 -18.56
C LEU A 357 -10.63 -26.42 -18.70
N GLN A 358 -9.47 -25.77 -18.59
CA GLN A 358 -8.16 -26.38 -18.77
C GLN A 358 -7.92 -27.53 -17.78
N ASN A 359 -7.00 -28.43 -18.16
CA ASN A 359 -6.54 -29.54 -17.31
C ASN A 359 -7.70 -30.38 -16.68
N ASN A 360 -8.62 -30.81 -17.53
CA ASN A 360 -9.72 -31.71 -17.20
C ASN A 360 -9.76 -32.94 -18.18
N SER A 361 -10.82 -33.72 -18.14
CA SER A 361 -11.08 -34.84 -19.06
C SER A 361 -12.34 -34.63 -19.91
N LEU A 362 -12.59 -33.37 -20.28
CA LEU A 362 -13.77 -32.94 -21.01
C LEU A 362 -13.68 -33.22 -22.50
N SER A 363 -14.83 -33.29 -23.14
CA SER A 363 -15.01 -33.44 -24.58
C SER A 363 -15.94 -32.37 -25.13
N ILE A 364 -15.73 -31.98 -26.39
CA ILE A 364 -16.61 -31.05 -27.11
C ILE A 364 -17.07 -31.68 -28.39
N ASN A 365 -18.24 -31.31 -28.88
CA ASN A 365 -18.69 -31.67 -30.22
C ASN A 365 -18.51 -30.47 -31.19
N GLN A 366 -18.44 -30.78 -32.49
CA GLN A 366 -18.22 -29.75 -33.52
C GLN A 366 -19.36 -28.71 -33.56
N SER A 367 -20.57 -29.08 -33.18
CA SER A 367 -21.72 -28.16 -33.11
C SER A 367 -21.52 -27.10 -32.05
N PHE A 368 -20.95 -27.46 -30.91
CA PHE A 368 -20.60 -26.51 -29.84
C PHE A 368 -19.54 -25.50 -30.29
N VAL A 369 -18.45 -25.96 -30.92
CA VAL A 369 -17.40 -25.07 -31.45
C VAL A 369 -17.97 -24.08 -32.46
N ASN A 370 -18.81 -24.56 -33.37
CA ASN A 370 -19.44 -23.69 -34.37
C ASN A 370 -20.34 -22.65 -33.75
N GLN A 371 -21.04 -22.97 -32.68
CA GLN A 371 -21.96 -22.06 -31.97
C GLN A 371 -21.18 -20.97 -31.20
N ILE A 372 -20.15 -21.34 -30.45
CA ILE A 372 -19.29 -20.40 -29.71
C ILE A 372 -18.53 -19.45 -30.64
N SER A 373 -18.13 -19.90 -31.83
CA SER A 373 -17.39 -19.04 -32.78
C SER A 373 -18.17 -17.81 -33.25
N HIS A 374 -19.49 -17.79 -33.04
CA HIS A 374 -20.38 -16.64 -33.34
C HIS A 374 -20.72 -15.78 -32.09
N THR A 375 -20.16 -16.10 -30.94
CA THR A 375 -20.36 -15.38 -29.70
C THR A 375 -19.07 -14.69 -29.27
N ASN A 376 -19.16 -13.74 -28.32
CA ASN A 376 -17.98 -13.11 -27.69
C ASN A 376 -17.44 -13.96 -26.52
N THR A 377 -17.46 -15.29 -26.67
CA THR A 377 -17.04 -16.26 -25.65
C THR A 377 -15.61 -16.72 -25.90
N LYS A 378 -14.74 -16.62 -24.90
CA LYS A 378 -13.41 -17.22 -24.89
C LYS A 378 -13.49 -18.61 -24.25
N LEU A 379 -13.02 -19.62 -24.96
CA LEU A 379 -12.98 -21.02 -24.48
C LEU A 379 -11.52 -21.49 -24.43
N TRP A 380 -11.12 -22.02 -23.27
CA TRP A 380 -9.80 -22.63 -23.05
C TRP A 380 -9.93 -24.08 -22.60
N MET A 381 -9.27 -24.98 -23.33
CA MET A 381 -9.38 -26.45 -23.18
C MET A 381 -8.02 -27.14 -23.07
N TYR A 382 -6.93 -26.38 -22.88
CA TYR A 382 -5.60 -26.99 -22.75
C TYR A 382 -5.61 -28.12 -21.70
N GLY A 383 -4.84 -29.18 -21.90
CA GLY A 383 -4.79 -30.31 -20.98
C GLY A 383 -5.95 -31.33 -21.09
N ASN A 384 -7.04 -31.03 -21.85
CA ASN A 384 -8.11 -31.99 -22.12
C ASN A 384 -7.70 -32.93 -23.27
N ALA A 385 -7.24 -34.14 -22.95
CA ALA A 385 -6.63 -35.06 -23.90
C ALA A 385 -7.56 -35.44 -25.08
N GLN A 386 -8.86 -35.45 -24.84
CA GLN A 386 -9.85 -35.79 -25.90
C GLN A 386 -10.04 -34.68 -26.93
N VAL A 387 -9.75 -33.44 -26.56
CA VAL A 387 -9.87 -32.26 -27.45
C VAL A 387 -8.51 -31.81 -27.95
N CYS A 388 -7.50 -31.83 -27.10
CA CYS A 388 -6.17 -31.26 -27.35
C CYS A 388 -5.04 -32.32 -27.43
N GLY A 389 -5.37 -33.59 -27.56
CA GLY A 389 -4.38 -34.71 -27.54
C GLY A 389 -3.82 -35.14 -28.89
N GLY A 390 -4.25 -34.56 -30.02
CA GLY A 390 -3.86 -34.98 -31.38
C GLY A 390 -2.75 -34.12 -32.00
N SER A 391 -2.15 -34.58 -33.09
CA SER A 391 -1.10 -33.86 -33.84
C SER A 391 -1.55 -32.51 -34.44
N SER A 392 -2.86 -32.25 -34.49
CA SER A 392 -3.46 -30.97 -34.94
C SER A 392 -3.69 -29.97 -33.78
N ALA A 393 -3.47 -30.39 -32.55
CA ALA A 393 -3.76 -29.57 -31.34
C ALA A 393 -2.84 -28.34 -31.20
N SER A 394 -1.62 -28.41 -31.72
CA SER A 394 -0.65 -27.30 -31.60
C SER A 394 -1.04 -26.03 -32.38
N ASN A 395 -2.01 -26.12 -33.30
CA ASN A 395 -2.50 -24.96 -34.08
C ASN A 395 -3.92 -24.55 -33.69
N ASN A 396 -4.53 -25.20 -32.69
CA ASN A 396 -5.86 -24.86 -32.26
C ASN A 396 -5.81 -23.85 -31.10
N PRO A 397 -6.34 -22.63 -31.26
CA PRO A 397 -6.23 -21.57 -30.24
C PRO A 397 -6.87 -21.93 -28.88
N ILE A 398 -7.86 -22.86 -28.87
CA ILE A 398 -8.47 -23.29 -27.59
C ILE A 398 -7.57 -24.27 -26.80
N CYS A 399 -6.51 -24.81 -27.43
CA CYS A 399 -5.57 -25.75 -26.84
C CYS A 399 -4.22 -25.12 -26.44
N VAL A 400 -4.12 -23.81 -26.44
CA VAL A 400 -2.95 -23.07 -25.93
C VAL A 400 -3.17 -22.77 -24.47
N PRO A 401 -2.20 -23.08 -23.57
CA PRO A 401 -2.34 -22.72 -22.16
C PRO A 401 -2.51 -21.22 -22.01
N GLN A 402 -3.49 -20.81 -21.23
CA GLN A 402 -3.83 -19.42 -20.98
C GLN A 402 -3.91 -19.18 -19.48
N GLU A 403 -3.64 -17.96 -19.07
CA GLU A 403 -3.88 -17.52 -17.69
C GLU A 403 -5.07 -16.58 -17.62
N TYR A 404 -5.98 -16.90 -16.73
CA TYR A 404 -7.20 -16.12 -16.52
C TYR A 404 -6.92 -14.68 -16.05
N SER A 405 -5.88 -14.49 -15.23
CA SER A 405 -5.45 -13.19 -14.73
C SER A 405 -5.12 -12.18 -15.83
N SER A 406 -4.57 -12.62 -16.95
CA SER A 406 -4.20 -11.73 -18.05
C SER A 406 -5.39 -11.04 -18.72
N LEU A 407 -6.57 -11.66 -18.70
CA LEU A 407 -7.78 -11.08 -19.29
C LEU A 407 -8.39 -9.97 -18.44
N ILE A 408 -8.22 -10.07 -17.13
CA ILE A 408 -8.75 -9.09 -16.17
C ILE A 408 -7.95 -7.78 -16.28
N GLU A 409 -6.64 -7.88 -16.54
CA GLU A 409 -5.78 -6.70 -16.74
C GLU A 409 -6.08 -5.97 -18.06
N ASP A 410 -6.35 -6.71 -19.16
CA ASP A 410 -6.70 -6.13 -20.46
C ASP A 410 -8.04 -5.37 -20.44
N ASP A 411 -8.99 -5.80 -19.62
CA ASP A 411 -10.32 -5.20 -19.50
C ASP A 411 -10.26 -3.76 -18.96
N ILE A 412 -9.39 -3.51 -17.99
CA ILE A 412 -9.28 -2.22 -17.30
C ILE A 412 -8.71 -1.14 -18.22
N THR A 413 -7.77 -1.48 -19.09
CA THR A 413 -7.11 -0.51 -20.00
C THR A 413 -8.07 0.16 -20.98
N ASN A 414 -9.18 -0.50 -21.31
CA ASN A 414 -10.20 0.04 -22.20
C ASN A 414 -11.12 1.07 -21.53
N VAL A 415 -11.31 0.98 -20.21
CA VAL A 415 -12.17 1.88 -19.45
C VAL A 415 -11.46 3.21 -19.15
N THR A 416 -10.14 3.17 -19.01
CA THR A 416 -9.31 4.34 -18.66
C THR A 416 -8.91 5.20 -19.87
N ALA A 417 -9.19 4.74 -21.10
CA ALA A 417 -8.98 5.52 -22.32
C ALA A 417 -10.05 6.61 -22.45
N ALA A 418 -9.88 7.69 -21.71
CA ALA A 418 -10.71 8.89 -21.89
C ALA A 418 -10.60 9.36 -23.35
N ASP A 419 -11.73 9.60 -24.00
CA ASP A 419 -11.81 10.26 -25.29
C ASP A 419 -10.87 11.45 -25.32
N SER A 420 -9.80 11.35 -26.11
CA SER A 420 -8.85 12.43 -26.32
C SER A 420 -9.57 13.55 -27.07
N SER A 421 -10.31 14.39 -26.35
CA SER A 421 -10.64 15.71 -26.83
C SER A 421 -9.33 16.40 -27.22
N ASN A 422 -9.29 17.09 -28.36
CA ASN A 422 -8.13 17.85 -28.87
C ASN A 422 -7.69 19.01 -27.91
N CYS A 423 -7.92 18.83 -26.61
CA CYS A 423 -7.68 19.80 -25.57
C CYS A 423 -6.37 19.51 -24.87
N SER A 424 -5.38 20.40 -24.99
CA SER A 424 -4.09 20.33 -24.28
C SER A 424 -4.10 21.31 -23.13
N CYS A 425 -4.09 20.80 -21.89
CA CYS A 425 -3.95 21.60 -20.67
C CYS A 425 -2.51 21.50 -20.14
N THR A 426 -2.06 22.54 -19.42
CA THR A 426 -0.75 22.52 -18.75
C THR A 426 -0.90 21.85 -17.38
N PRO A 427 -0.08 20.82 -17.05
CA PRO A 427 -0.15 20.20 -15.73
C PRO A 427 0.03 21.22 -14.59
N PRO A 428 -0.74 21.13 -13.48
CA PRO A 428 -1.59 20.01 -13.06
C PRO A 428 -3.01 20.00 -13.62
N ASP A 429 -3.37 20.96 -14.48
CA ASP A 429 -4.71 21.07 -15.03
C ASP A 429 -5.00 19.97 -16.04
N VAL A 430 -6.25 19.51 -16.09
CA VAL A 430 -6.76 18.50 -17.02
C VAL A 430 -7.96 19.04 -17.79
N PRO A 431 -8.33 18.45 -18.96
CA PRO A 431 -9.56 18.79 -19.63
C PRO A 431 -10.77 18.56 -18.73
N GLY A 432 -11.52 19.61 -18.48
CA GLY A 432 -12.73 19.58 -17.67
C GLY A 432 -14.00 19.35 -18.49
N PRO A 433 -15.19 19.36 -17.85
CA PRO A 433 -16.47 19.21 -18.53
C PRO A 433 -16.69 20.25 -19.63
N LEU A 434 -17.30 19.82 -20.74
CA LEU A 434 -17.62 20.72 -21.86
C LEU A 434 -18.78 21.67 -21.47
N LEU A 435 -18.48 22.95 -21.39
CA LEU A 435 -19.44 24.01 -21.13
C LEU A 435 -20.08 24.50 -22.45
N GLY A 436 -21.14 23.82 -22.91
CA GLY A 436 -21.94 24.24 -24.07
C GLY A 436 -21.35 23.90 -25.45
N SER A 437 -22.00 24.33 -26.53
CA SER A 437 -21.69 23.98 -27.93
C SER A 437 -20.50 24.74 -28.54
N ASN A 438 -19.81 25.60 -27.81
CA ASN A 438 -18.62 26.33 -28.27
C ASN A 438 -17.38 25.70 -27.65
N SER A 439 -16.60 25.05 -28.46
CA SER A 439 -15.42 24.23 -28.22
C SER A 439 -14.18 24.98 -27.71
N ALA A 440 -14.28 25.85 -26.73
CA ALA A 440 -13.10 26.33 -25.99
C ALA A 440 -12.69 25.29 -24.97
N CYS A 441 -11.40 24.95 -24.96
CA CYS A 441 -10.82 24.07 -23.93
C CYS A 441 -11.07 24.63 -22.53
N ASN A 442 -11.77 23.88 -21.69
CA ASN A 442 -11.93 24.16 -20.27
C ASN A 442 -10.89 23.37 -19.49
N CYS A 443 -9.82 24.02 -19.02
CA CYS A 443 -8.82 23.39 -18.19
C CYS A 443 -9.14 23.60 -16.71
N VAL A 444 -9.22 22.51 -15.95
CA VAL A 444 -9.62 22.51 -14.53
C VAL A 444 -8.63 21.73 -13.69
N GLN A 445 -8.48 22.10 -12.42
CA GLN A 445 -7.68 21.35 -11.47
C GLN A 445 -8.54 20.31 -10.77
N PRO A 446 -8.28 18.99 -10.97
CA PRO A 446 -9.07 17.93 -10.39
C PRO A 446 -8.77 17.71 -8.90
N ILE A 447 -9.73 17.16 -8.16
CA ILE A 447 -9.43 16.42 -6.93
C ILE A 447 -9.11 14.99 -7.35
N VAL A 448 -7.96 14.50 -6.91
CA VAL A 448 -7.52 13.12 -7.13
C VAL A 448 -7.95 12.27 -5.94
N VAL A 449 -8.74 11.23 -6.20
CA VAL A 449 -9.28 10.34 -5.18
C VAL A 449 -8.73 8.94 -5.41
N GLY A 450 -7.93 8.44 -4.46
CA GLY A 450 -7.62 7.02 -4.38
C GLY A 450 -8.82 6.28 -3.80
N PHE A 451 -9.37 5.35 -4.55
CA PHE A 451 -10.62 4.66 -4.26
C PHE A 451 -10.48 3.16 -4.42
N GLN A 452 -11.14 2.38 -3.58
CA GLN A 452 -11.11 0.93 -3.65
C GLN A 452 -12.49 0.33 -3.45
N LEU A 453 -12.88 -0.61 -4.32
CA LEU A 453 -13.97 -1.55 -4.04
C LEU A 453 -13.39 -2.76 -3.33
N LYS A 454 -13.84 -3.03 -2.10
CA LYS A 454 -13.22 -4.05 -1.22
C LYS A 454 -13.62 -5.49 -1.56
N SER A 455 -14.82 -5.68 -2.09
CA SER A 455 -15.33 -7.01 -2.42
C SER A 455 -16.38 -6.96 -3.55
N PRO A 456 -16.01 -6.52 -4.76
CA PRO A 456 -16.94 -6.50 -5.89
C PRO A 456 -17.39 -7.93 -6.25
N SER A 457 -18.61 -8.06 -6.76
CA SER A 457 -19.23 -9.32 -7.16
C SER A 457 -19.16 -9.55 -8.68
N PHE A 458 -18.09 -9.09 -9.32
CA PHE A 458 -17.78 -9.25 -10.74
C PHE A 458 -16.26 -9.40 -10.92
N LEU A 459 -15.84 -9.74 -12.13
CA LEU A 459 -14.43 -9.86 -12.51
C LEU A 459 -14.03 -8.89 -13.61
N PHE A 460 -14.93 -8.61 -14.54
CA PHE A 460 -14.72 -7.66 -15.63
C PHE A 460 -15.36 -6.33 -15.31
N PHE A 461 -14.54 -5.31 -15.11
CA PHE A 461 -15.02 -3.99 -14.68
C PHE A 461 -15.69 -3.21 -15.81
N ASP A 462 -15.27 -3.40 -17.05
CA ASP A 462 -15.86 -2.75 -18.23
C ASP A 462 -17.41 -2.84 -18.24
N ALA A 463 -17.92 -4.04 -17.97
CA ALA A 463 -19.37 -4.30 -17.90
C ALA A 463 -20.10 -3.50 -16.80
N PHE A 464 -19.40 -3.03 -15.80
CA PHE A 464 -19.97 -2.35 -14.62
C PHE A 464 -19.53 -0.89 -14.49
N SER A 465 -18.68 -0.41 -15.39
CA SER A 465 -18.14 0.95 -15.39
C SER A 465 -19.23 2.03 -15.40
N GLU A 466 -20.26 1.89 -16.26
CA GLU A 466 -21.40 2.80 -16.28
C GLU A 466 -22.22 2.73 -14.98
N THR A 467 -22.43 1.52 -14.44
CA THR A 467 -23.12 1.32 -13.15
C THR A 467 -22.34 1.97 -12.03
N PHE A 468 -21.02 1.81 -12.02
CA PHE A 468 -20.11 2.42 -11.05
C PHE A 468 -20.15 3.95 -11.12
N LEU A 469 -19.98 4.52 -12.32
CA LEU A 469 -20.01 5.97 -12.52
C LEU A 469 -21.36 6.56 -12.14
N SER A 470 -22.48 5.93 -12.54
CA SER A 470 -23.82 6.37 -12.18
C SER A 470 -24.07 6.32 -10.68
N TRP A 471 -23.63 5.24 -10.01
CA TRP A 471 -23.75 5.09 -8.56
C TRP A 471 -22.91 6.13 -7.82
N LEU A 472 -21.65 6.34 -8.24
CA LEU A 472 -20.73 7.26 -7.61
C LEU A 472 -21.18 8.72 -7.78
N THR A 473 -21.57 9.12 -9.01
CA THR A 473 -22.01 10.49 -9.29
C THR A 473 -23.31 10.83 -8.57
N ALA A 474 -24.25 9.85 -8.47
CA ALA A 474 -25.47 10.02 -7.67
C ALA A 474 -25.16 10.22 -6.17
N GLY A 475 -24.19 9.45 -5.63
CA GLY A 475 -23.77 9.56 -4.25
C GLY A 475 -23.05 10.87 -3.91
N LEU A 476 -22.30 11.42 -4.87
CA LEU A 476 -21.54 12.66 -4.73
C LEU A 476 -22.34 13.93 -5.14
N ASN A 477 -23.52 13.76 -5.72
CA ASN A 477 -24.30 14.82 -6.34
C ASN A 477 -23.51 15.58 -7.43
N LEU A 478 -22.76 14.82 -8.25
CA LEU A 478 -22.00 15.32 -9.40
C LEU A 478 -22.61 14.82 -10.71
N SER A 479 -22.32 15.46 -11.82
CA SER A 479 -22.67 14.98 -13.16
C SER A 479 -21.68 13.92 -13.64
N LEU A 480 -22.08 13.06 -14.60
CA LEU A 480 -21.19 12.03 -15.18
C LEU A 480 -19.92 12.64 -15.80
N SER A 481 -19.99 13.83 -16.37
CA SER A 481 -18.85 14.52 -16.96
C SER A 481 -17.85 15.08 -15.93
N GLN A 482 -18.21 15.09 -14.66
CA GLN A 482 -17.36 15.56 -13.55
C GLN A 482 -16.59 14.43 -12.86
N VAL A 483 -16.77 13.18 -13.26
CA VAL A 483 -16.05 12.03 -12.69
C VAL A 483 -15.36 11.27 -13.81
N SER A 484 -14.06 11.08 -13.71
CA SER A 484 -13.25 10.30 -14.64
C SER A 484 -12.44 9.27 -13.91
N ILE A 485 -12.29 8.08 -14.49
CA ILE A 485 -11.40 7.03 -13.99
C ILE A 485 -10.07 7.20 -14.71
N GLN A 486 -9.01 7.56 -13.98
CA GLN A 486 -7.68 7.75 -14.55
C GLN A 486 -6.91 6.43 -14.65
N ASP A 487 -7.04 5.60 -13.62
CA ASP A 487 -6.34 4.33 -13.49
C ASP A 487 -7.20 3.37 -12.67
N ALA A 488 -7.14 2.08 -12.99
CA ALA A 488 -7.79 1.04 -12.23
C ALA A 488 -6.91 -0.23 -12.27
N GLN A 489 -6.89 -0.98 -11.19
CA GLN A 489 -6.13 -2.24 -11.11
C GLN A 489 -6.72 -3.17 -10.05
N TRP A 490 -6.65 -4.48 -10.34
CA TRP A 490 -6.98 -5.49 -9.34
C TRP A 490 -5.81 -5.72 -8.40
N VAL A 491 -6.09 -5.68 -7.11
CA VAL A 491 -5.14 -5.98 -6.03
C VAL A 491 -5.73 -7.11 -5.18
N GLY A 492 -5.40 -8.34 -5.54
CA GLY A 492 -6.09 -9.51 -5.01
C GLY A 492 -7.59 -9.47 -5.35
N PRO A 493 -8.50 -9.66 -4.39
CA PRO A 493 -9.94 -9.62 -4.63
C PRO A 493 -10.53 -8.20 -4.66
N ARG A 494 -9.69 -7.16 -4.69
CA ARG A 494 -10.09 -5.74 -4.58
C ARG A 494 -9.78 -5.00 -5.86
N LEU A 495 -10.66 -4.07 -6.23
CA LEU A 495 -10.43 -3.18 -7.37
C LEU A 495 -10.04 -1.79 -6.85
N GLN A 496 -8.78 -1.42 -7.05
CA GLN A 496 -8.27 -0.08 -6.74
C GLN A 496 -8.36 0.82 -7.95
N MET A 497 -8.72 2.08 -7.74
CA MET A 497 -8.90 3.07 -8.80
C MET A 497 -8.36 4.43 -8.37
N THR A 498 -7.84 5.17 -9.33
CA THR A 498 -7.60 6.60 -9.22
C THR A 498 -8.71 7.35 -9.96
N LEU A 499 -9.50 8.10 -9.22
CA LEU A 499 -10.59 8.88 -9.75
C LEU A 499 -10.20 10.35 -9.81
N LEU A 500 -10.61 11.04 -10.85
CA LEU A 500 -10.54 12.49 -10.96
C LEU A 500 -11.94 13.07 -10.79
N LEU A 501 -12.12 13.91 -9.78
CA LEU A 501 -13.32 14.73 -9.64
C LEU A 501 -13.03 16.10 -10.27
N LEU A 502 -13.82 16.48 -11.25
CA LEU A 502 -13.61 17.66 -12.07
C LEU A 502 -14.60 18.76 -11.67
N PRO A 503 -14.13 19.96 -11.28
CA PRO A 503 -15.03 21.09 -11.09
C PRO A 503 -15.60 21.56 -12.45
N GLU A 504 -16.74 22.23 -12.42
CA GLU A 504 -17.29 22.81 -13.67
C GLU A 504 -16.35 23.85 -14.27
N VAL A 505 -15.70 24.66 -13.44
CA VAL A 505 -14.76 25.72 -13.85
C VAL A 505 -13.62 25.83 -12.83
N GLY A 506 -12.40 25.90 -13.32
CA GLY A 506 -11.20 26.22 -12.53
C GLY A 506 -10.87 25.19 -11.44
N VAL A 507 -11.18 25.48 -10.19
CA VAL A 507 -10.89 24.63 -9.01
C VAL A 507 -12.12 24.54 -8.12
N PHE A 508 -12.27 23.42 -7.39
CA PHE A 508 -13.28 23.34 -6.33
C PHE A 508 -12.97 24.37 -5.24
N ASN A 509 -13.98 25.00 -4.70
CA ASN A 509 -13.79 25.83 -3.50
C ASN A 509 -13.63 24.95 -2.24
N VAL A 510 -13.15 25.57 -1.14
CA VAL A 510 -12.89 24.85 0.12
C VAL A 510 -14.13 24.16 0.66
N THR A 511 -15.30 24.78 0.53
CA THR A 511 -16.55 24.24 1.04
C THR A 511 -17.02 23.03 0.23
N GLU A 512 -16.87 23.07 -1.08
CA GLU A 512 -17.16 21.93 -1.98
C GLU A 512 -16.18 20.77 -1.72
N PHE A 513 -14.90 21.09 -1.55
CA PHE A 513 -13.88 20.10 -1.22
C PHE A 513 -14.20 19.40 0.12
N ASP A 514 -14.46 20.18 1.17
CA ASP A 514 -14.78 19.65 2.49
C ASP A 514 -16.09 18.82 2.46
N HIS A 515 -17.08 19.23 1.68
CA HIS A 515 -18.33 18.49 1.51
C HIS A 515 -18.12 17.14 0.79
N LEU A 516 -17.35 17.11 -0.31
CA LEU A 516 -17.04 15.88 -1.02
C LEU A 516 -16.22 14.94 -0.14
N TYR A 517 -15.23 15.47 0.58
CA TYR A 517 -14.44 14.71 1.55
C TYR A 517 -15.31 14.09 2.65
N GLU A 518 -16.28 14.83 3.19
CA GLU A 518 -17.22 14.30 4.18
C GLU A 518 -18.08 13.14 3.65
N ILE A 519 -18.55 13.22 2.40
CA ILE A 519 -19.36 12.14 1.80
C ILE A 519 -18.54 10.85 1.77
N PHE A 520 -17.28 10.90 1.34
CA PHE A 520 -16.41 9.72 1.29
C PHE A 520 -16.02 9.22 2.68
N SER A 521 -15.53 10.10 3.54
CA SER A 521 -14.98 9.74 4.86
C SER A 521 -16.03 9.31 5.88
N GLN A 522 -17.30 9.66 5.67
CA GLN A 522 -18.42 9.22 6.51
C GLN A 522 -19.23 8.07 5.89
N TRP A 523 -18.78 7.50 4.76
CA TRP A 523 -19.50 6.43 4.06
C TRP A 523 -20.96 6.79 3.77
N ARG A 524 -21.23 8.04 3.32
CA ARG A 524 -22.56 8.50 2.99
C ARG A 524 -23.08 8.00 1.64
N ILE A 525 -22.20 7.48 0.77
CA ILE A 525 -22.60 6.84 -0.47
C ILE A 525 -23.23 5.49 -0.10
N VAL A 526 -24.48 5.29 -0.51
CA VAL A 526 -25.23 4.06 -0.20
C VAL A 526 -24.55 2.86 -0.86
N ASP A 527 -24.33 1.77 -0.11
CA ASP A 527 -23.69 0.57 -0.64
C ASP A 527 -24.45 -0.01 -1.83
N ASN A 528 -23.71 -0.42 -2.85
CA ASN A 528 -24.23 -1.14 -3.99
C ASN A 528 -23.91 -2.62 -3.83
N PRO A 529 -24.91 -3.52 -3.84
CA PRO A 529 -24.68 -4.93 -3.56
C PRO A 529 -23.76 -5.65 -4.57
N VAL A 530 -23.64 -5.13 -5.80
CA VAL A 530 -22.78 -5.70 -6.85
C VAL A 530 -21.36 -5.13 -6.78
N LEU A 531 -21.26 -3.81 -6.55
CA LEU A 531 -19.97 -3.14 -6.41
C LEU A 531 -19.28 -3.48 -5.07
N GLY A 532 -20.07 -3.87 -4.08
CA GLY A 532 -19.59 -4.16 -2.73
C GLY A 532 -19.21 -2.87 -1.95
N PRO A 533 -18.62 -3.04 -0.75
CA PRO A 533 -18.22 -1.90 0.06
C PRO A 533 -17.01 -1.18 -0.54
N TYR A 534 -17.01 0.15 -0.44
CA TYR A 534 -15.88 0.96 -0.87
C TYR A 534 -14.99 1.41 0.28
N GLU A 535 -13.82 1.92 -0.08
CA GLU A 535 -12.85 2.52 0.83
C GLU A 535 -12.14 3.70 0.18
N LEU A 536 -11.96 4.76 0.96
CA LEU A 536 -11.16 5.91 0.58
C LEU A 536 -9.69 5.62 0.88
N LEU A 537 -8.83 5.68 -0.13
CA LEU A 537 -7.39 5.47 0.01
C LEU A 537 -6.61 6.79 0.09
N SER A 538 -7.06 7.82 -0.63
CA SER A 538 -6.45 9.16 -0.63
C SER A 538 -7.40 10.20 -1.18
N PHE A 539 -7.21 11.49 -0.80
CA PHE A 539 -8.05 12.60 -1.25
C PHE A 539 -7.23 13.89 -1.28
N TYR A 540 -6.81 14.35 -2.45
CA TYR A 540 -5.93 15.53 -2.64
C TYR A 540 -6.04 16.12 -4.06
N PRO A 541 -5.49 17.32 -4.35
CA PRO A 541 -5.00 18.32 -3.41
C PRO A 541 -6.16 19.09 -2.76
N ARG A 542 -5.92 19.59 -1.52
CA ARG A 542 -6.85 20.55 -0.94
C ARG A 542 -6.66 21.90 -1.66
N PRO A 543 -7.72 22.54 -2.17
CA PRO A 543 -7.60 23.82 -2.83
C PRO A 543 -7.01 24.85 -1.86
N PRO A 544 -6.12 25.77 -2.33
CA PRO A 544 -5.64 26.86 -1.51
C PRO A 544 -6.84 27.65 -0.99
N PRO A 545 -6.79 28.15 0.26
CA PRO A 545 -7.85 28.98 0.79
C PRO A 545 -8.07 30.11 -0.23
N GLY A 546 -9.18 30.09 -0.91
CA GLY A 546 -9.48 31.04 -1.97
C GLY A 546 -9.30 32.45 -1.43
N ASN A 547 -8.73 33.35 -2.24
CA ASN A 547 -8.85 34.79 -2.03
C ASN A 547 -10.35 35.16 -2.12
N THR A 548 -11.15 34.66 -1.21
CA THR A 548 -12.33 35.37 -0.81
C THR A 548 -11.77 36.66 -0.26
N SER A 549 -11.99 37.78 -0.98
CA SER A 549 -11.93 39.12 -0.37
C SER A 549 -12.44 38.94 1.05
N PRO A 550 -11.69 39.28 2.09
CA PRO A 550 -12.13 39.03 3.43
C PRO A 550 -13.52 39.63 3.54
N ALA A 551 -14.56 38.81 3.47
CA ALA A 551 -15.75 39.11 4.22
C ALA A 551 -15.17 39.36 5.59
N THR A 552 -15.04 40.65 5.95
CA THR A 552 -14.45 41.11 7.19
C THR A 552 -14.87 40.15 8.26
N LYS A 553 -14.01 39.16 8.61
CA LYS A 553 -14.13 38.47 9.89
C LYS A 553 -13.91 39.60 10.84
N GLY A 554 -15.01 40.16 11.38
CA GLY A 554 -14.94 41.09 12.49
C GLY A 554 -14.00 40.42 13.49
N LEU A 555 -12.96 41.13 13.89
CA LEU A 555 -12.00 40.67 14.90
C LEU A 555 -12.81 39.90 15.94
N SER A 556 -12.39 38.68 16.29
CA SER A 556 -13.06 37.87 17.27
C SER A 556 -13.29 38.76 18.51
N ALA A 557 -14.43 38.65 19.17
CA ALA A 557 -14.75 39.48 20.32
C ALA A 557 -13.61 39.50 21.34
N GLY A 558 -12.83 38.42 21.47
CA GLY A 558 -11.60 38.35 22.25
C GLY A 558 -10.46 39.24 21.70
N ALA A 559 -10.29 39.34 20.41
CA ALA A 559 -9.27 40.19 19.80
C ALA A 559 -9.67 41.68 19.90
N ILE A 560 -10.96 42.00 19.77
CA ILE A 560 -11.48 43.35 20.01
C ILE A 560 -11.33 43.71 21.49
N ALA A 561 -11.67 42.82 22.41
CA ALA A 561 -11.47 43.02 23.86
C ALA A 561 -9.99 43.20 24.22
N ALA A 562 -9.07 42.39 23.63
CA ALA A 562 -7.63 42.52 23.82
C ALA A 562 -7.09 43.86 23.28
N ILE A 563 -7.57 44.32 22.13
CA ILE A 563 -7.20 45.63 21.56
C ILE A 563 -7.75 46.75 22.41
N VAL A 564 -8.99 46.70 22.87
CA VAL A 564 -9.60 47.70 23.72
C VAL A 564 -8.88 47.75 25.09
N LEU A 565 -8.55 46.59 25.67
CA LEU A 565 -7.80 46.50 26.94
C LEU A 565 -6.37 47.03 26.77
N SER A 566 -5.70 46.70 25.65
CA SER A 566 -4.35 47.20 25.39
C SER A 566 -4.34 48.71 25.16
N VAL A 567 -5.31 49.27 24.43
CA VAL A 567 -5.48 50.70 24.25
C VAL A 567 -5.81 51.39 25.58
N ALA A 568 -6.70 50.81 26.40
CA ALA A 568 -7.01 51.33 27.73
C ALA A 568 -5.79 51.29 28.69
N LEU A 569 -4.96 50.22 28.62
CA LEU A 569 -3.74 50.08 29.38
C LEU A 569 -2.68 51.11 28.95
N VAL A 570 -2.52 51.27 27.62
CA VAL A 570 -1.57 52.25 27.05
C VAL A 570 -2.01 53.68 27.42
N THR A 571 -3.28 54.00 27.34
CA THR A 571 -3.80 55.31 27.77
C THR A 571 -3.64 55.53 29.27
N ALA A 572 -3.90 54.54 30.12
CA ALA A 572 -3.67 54.59 31.54
C ALA A 572 -2.19 54.78 31.90
N ILE A 573 -1.29 54.07 31.20
CA ILE A 573 0.17 54.23 31.33
C ILE A 573 0.62 55.62 30.84
N LEU A 574 0.09 56.13 29.74
CA LEU A 574 0.40 57.48 29.27
C LEU A 574 -0.08 58.54 30.24
N VAL A 575 -1.27 58.40 30.80
CA VAL A 575 -1.78 59.32 31.85
C VAL A 575 -0.94 59.19 33.11
N TRP A 576 -0.52 57.98 33.50
CA TRP A 576 0.38 57.76 34.63
C TRP A 576 1.77 58.35 34.38
N LEU A 577 2.33 58.18 33.20
CA LEU A 577 3.61 58.76 32.78
C LEU A 577 3.55 60.29 32.74
N LEU A 578 2.44 60.87 32.25
CA LEU A 578 2.24 62.31 32.28
C LEU A 578 2.10 62.83 33.71
N MET A 579 1.38 62.14 34.58
CA MET A 579 1.31 62.44 36.02
C MET A 579 2.67 62.27 36.69
N PHE A 580 3.40 61.18 36.36
CA PHE A 580 4.74 60.92 36.86
C PHE A 580 5.75 61.94 36.36
N GLN A 581 5.67 62.40 35.10
CA GLN A 581 6.50 63.50 34.61
C GLN A 581 6.17 64.85 35.23
N PHE A 582 4.87 65.06 35.62
CA PHE A 582 4.45 66.24 36.35
C PHE A 582 4.96 66.25 37.77
N PHE A 583 5.00 65.07 38.45
CA PHE A 583 5.57 64.94 39.81
C PHE A 583 7.10 64.86 39.83
N HIS A 584 7.73 64.42 38.72
CA HIS A 584 9.21 64.24 38.63
C HIS A 584 9.96 65.56 38.20
N ARG A 585 9.22 66.64 37.93
CA ARG A 585 9.87 67.98 37.70
C ARG A 585 10.31 68.67 38.94
N LEU A 586 10.21 68.01 40.09
CA LEU A 586 10.60 68.54 41.43
C LEU A 586 11.65 67.60 42.10
N GLY A 587 12.83 67.44 41.51
CA GLY A 587 13.92 66.82 42.26
C GLY A 587 14.89 65.95 41.41
N THR A 588 15.97 66.49 41.01
CA THR A 588 17.23 65.84 40.56
C THR A 588 18.09 65.44 41.75
N PRO A 589 19.25 64.72 41.65
CA PRO A 589 20.05 64.30 40.53
C PRO A 589 20.80 62.93 40.56
N ILE A 590 21.28 62.48 39.38
CA ILE A 590 22.57 61.83 39.08
C ILE A 590 22.94 60.53 39.80
N ILE A 591 23.22 59.47 39.04
CA ILE A 591 24.55 58.83 38.89
C ILE A 591 24.57 57.86 37.66
N THR A 592 25.64 57.95 36.98
CA THR A 592 26.17 57.29 35.79
C THR A 592 26.44 55.79 35.91
N SER A 593 26.40 55.11 34.78
CA SER A 593 27.44 54.20 34.18
C SER A 593 26.93 52.84 33.74
N SER A 594 27.12 52.57 32.60
CA SER A 594 28.01 51.79 31.73
C SER A 594 27.26 50.87 30.74
N ARG A 595 27.64 51.06 29.53
CA ARG A 595 27.21 50.26 28.33
C ARG A 595 27.85 48.86 28.37
N ILE A 596 27.05 47.84 28.02
CA ILE A 596 27.53 46.63 27.37
C ILE A 596 26.57 46.34 26.20
N PRO A 597 27.05 46.05 24.99
CA PRO A 597 26.21 45.81 23.83
C PRO A 597 25.88 44.32 23.79
N LEU A 598 24.59 44.02 23.77
CA LEU A 598 24.13 42.66 23.43
C LEU A 598 24.02 42.54 21.90
N LYS A 599 24.88 41.71 21.35
CA LYS A 599 24.77 41.17 20.01
C LYS A 599 23.46 40.37 19.92
N GLY A 600 22.69 40.63 18.87
CA GLY A 600 21.54 39.81 18.50
C GLY A 600 21.96 38.39 18.19
N ASN A 601 21.32 37.41 18.81
CA ASN A 601 21.38 36.03 18.41
C ASN A 601 20.27 35.80 17.39
N ALA A 602 20.70 35.43 16.19
CA ALA A 602 19.86 34.82 15.20
C ALA A 602 19.32 33.52 15.77
N THR A 603 18.05 33.30 15.62
CA THR A 603 17.36 32.04 15.89
C THR A 603 18.02 30.94 15.05
N GLU A 604 18.79 30.07 15.70
CA GLU A 604 19.20 28.80 15.11
C GLU A 604 17.94 27.93 14.98
N ASN A 605 17.46 27.80 13.73
CA ASN A 605 16.53 26.77 13.34
C ASN A 605 17.17 25.42 13.69
N ALA A 606 16.41 24.53 14.33
CA ALA A 606 16.82 23.19 14.70
C ALA A 606 17.10 22.38 13.42
N ALA A 607 18.31 22.50 12.90
CA ALA A 607 18.80 21.67 11.78
C ALA A 607 18.94 20.23 12.28
N LEU A 608 18.36 19.28 11.55
CA LEU A 608 18.54 17.85 11.74
C LEU A 608 20.06 17.56 11.66
N LYS A 609 20.73 17.35 12.80
CA LYS A 609 22.13 16.99 12.84
C LYS A 609 22.28 15.48 12.79
N VAL A 610 22.50 14.94 11.59
CA VAL A 610 22.85 13.53 11.40
C VAL A 610 24.35 13.39 11.54
N THR A 611 24.80 12.57 12.49
CA THR A 611 26.23 12.37 12.78
C THR A 611 26.90 11.70 11.58
N GLY A 612 27.96 12.31 11.03
CA GLY A 612 28.76 11.76 9.94
C GLY A 612 28.34 12.17 8.52
N VAL A 613 27.25 12.89 8.33
CA VAL A 613 26.78 13.37 7.02
C VAL A 613 26.78 14.90 6.99
N LYS A 614 27.31 15.51 5.91
CA LYS A 614 27.43 16.96 5.80
C LYS A 614 26.09 17.61 5.43
N ALA A 615 25.66 18.59 6.21
CA ALA A 615 24.57 19.48 5.80
C ALA A 615 25.13 20.56 4.85
N PHE A 616 24.51 20.69 3.67
CA PHE A 616 24.80 21.73 2.68
C PHE A 616 23.73 22.81 2.74
N THR A 617 24.10 24.06 2.44
CA THR A 617 23.10 25.10 2.22
C THR A 617 22.57 25.03 0.78
N PHE A 618 21.39 25.63 0.56
CA PHE A 618 20.81 25.71 -0.79
C PHE A 618 21.74 26.45 -1.76
N GLU A 619 22.32 27.58 -1.30
CA GLU A 619 23.25 28.39 -2.09
C GLU A 619 24.49 27.58 -2.49
N GLU A 620 25.06 26.76 -1.58
CA GLU A 620 26.20 25.92 -1.92
C GLU A 620 25.87 24.94 -3.06
N LEU A 621 24.66 24.35 -3.07
CA LEU A 621 24.23 23.42 -4.10
C LEU A 621 23.80 24.14 -5.40
N ALA A 622 23.18 25.30 -5.28
CA ALA A 622 22.83 26.14 -6.42
C ALA A 622 24.08 26.62 -7.17
N ASP A 623 25.13 27.06 -6.44
CA ASP A 623 26.39 27.53 -7.02
C ASP A 623 27.09 26.45 -7.85
N ILE A 624 27.15 25.18 -7.32
CA ILE A 624 27.87 24.09 -8.01
C ILE A 624 27.08 23.46 -9.16
N THR A 625 25.83 23.87 -9.36
CA THR A 625 24.94 23.42 -10.42
C THR A 625 24.49 24.54 -11.35
N ASP A 626 25.12 25.70 -11.28
CA ASP A 626 24.73 26.93 -12.03
C ASP A 626 23.24 27.24 -11.89
N GLN A 627 22.74 27.34 -10.64
CA GLN A 627 21.33 27.56 -10.29
C GLN A 627 20.41 26.45 -10.82
N PHE A 628 20.86 25.20 -10.73
CA PHE A 628 20.16 24.00 -11.21
C PHE A 628 19.82 24.07 -12.71
N ASP A 629 20.76 24.61 -13.50
CA ASP A 629 20.61 24.71 -14.96
C ASP A 629 20.37 23.31 -15.59
N ALA A 630 19.49 23.25 -16.58
CA ALA A 630 19.13 22.03 -17.29
C ALA A 630 20.34 21.29 -17.91
N LYS A 631 21.45 21.99 -18.24
CA LYS A 631 22.69 21.39 -18.76
C LYS A 631 23.38 20.45 -17.74
N HIS A 632 23.10 20.60 -16.45
CA HIS A 632 23.62 19.77 -15.37
C HIS A 632 22.71 18.59 -14.99
N VAL A 633 21.52 18.49 -15.60
CA VAL A 633 20.62 17.35 -15.35
C VAL A 633 21.22 16.08 -15.93
N VAL A 634 21.40 15.05 -15.09
CA VAL A 634 21.92 13.74 -15.46
C VAL A 634 20.85 12.64 -15.34
N GLY A 635 19.73 12.93 -14.70
CA GLY A 635 18.60 12.02 -14.57
C GLY A 635 17.33 12.75 -14.15
N GLN A 636 16.18 12.17 -14.48
CA GLN A 636 14.87 12.64 -14.06
C GLN A 636 13.96 11.43 -13.82
N GLY A 637 13.18 11.45 -12.77
CA GLY A 637 12.24 10.38 -12.40
C GLY A 637 11.12 10.90 -11.52
N GLY A 638 10.25 10.04 -11.04
CA GLY A 638 9.09 10.40 -10.19
C GLY A 638 9.43 11.11 -8.88
N TYR A 639 10.69 11.04 -8.44
CA TYR A 639 11.21 11.71 -7.23
C TYR A 639 11.77 13.09 -7.48
N GLY A 640 11.87 13.54 -8.75
CA GLY A 640 12.46 14.81 -9.12
C GLY A 640 13.65 14.67 -10.08
N LYS A 641 14.54 15.67 -10.07
CA LYS A 641 15.69 15.76 -10.98
C LYS A 641 17.00 15.50 -10.26
N VAL A 642 17.95 14.85 -10.96
CA VAL A 642 19.31 14.62 -10.47
C VAL A 642 20.27 15.50 -11.26
N TYR A 643 21.03 16.35 -10.54
CA TYR A 643 21.99 17.29 -11.11
C TYR A 643 23.43 16.85 -10.81
N ARG A 644 24.34 17.06 -11.74
CA ARG A 644 25.77 16.87 -11.53
C ARG A 644 26.36 18.20 -11.03
N GLY A 645 27.06 18.15 -9.88
CA GLY A 645 27.82 19.27 -9.32
C GLY A 645 29.28 18.94 -9.10
N LYS A 646 30.12 19.96 -8.87
CA LYS A 646 31.51 19.80 -8.49
C LYS A 646 31.79 20.60 -7.24
N LEU A 647 32.13 19.93 -6.16
CA LEU A 647 32.46 20.54 -4.88
C LEU A 647 33.77 21.33 -4.94
N LYS A 648 34.01 22.20 -3.94
CA LYS A 648 35.21 23.05 -3.85
C LYS A 648 36.53 22.25 -3.74
N ASP A 649 36.47 21.05 -3.22
CA ASP A 649 37.61 20.08 -3.13
C ASP A 649 37.85 19.36 -4.46
N GLY A 650 37.02 19.58 -5.47
CA GLY A 650 37.13 18.94 -6.78
C GLY A 650 36.31 17.66 -6.93
N GLN A 651 35.66 17.14 -5.85
CA GLN A 651 34.83 15.94 -5.89
C GLN A 651 33.58 16.19 -6.75
N LEU A 652 33.29 15.26 -7.66
CA LEU A 652 32.03 15.24 -8.42
C LEU A 652 30.92 14.62 -7.56
N VAL A 653 29.78 15.26 -7.54
CA VAL A 653 28.58 14.81 -6.80
C VAL A 653 27.36 14.77 -7.69
N ALA A 654 26.41 13.91 -7.33
CA ALA A 654 25.07 13.85 -7.88
C ALA A 654 24.08 14.42 -6.83
N ILE A 655 23.26 15.37 -7.21
CA ILE A 655 22.33 16.08 -6.33
C ILE A 655 20.92 15.72 -6.78
N LYS A 656 20.26 14.87 -5.98
CA LYS A 656 18.86 14.46 -6.18
C LYS A 656 17.98 15.52 -5.51
N ARG A 657 17.34 16.38 -6.30
CA ARG A 657 16.43 17.42 -5.83
C ARG A 657 15.02 16.94 -5.95
N ALA A 658 14.29 16.90 -4.83
CA ALA A 658 12.88 16.50 -4.79
C ALA A 658 12.01 17.53 -5.54
N GLU A 659 10.91 17.07 -6.14
CA GLU A 659 9.94 17.96 -6.78
C GLU A 659 9.07 18.62 -5.69
N VAL A 660 8.92 19.93 -5.76
CA VAL A 660 8.18 20.70 -4.76
C VAL A 660 6.72 20.23 -4.72
N GLY A 661 6.21 19.87 -3.52
CA GLY A 661 4.85 19.40 -3.33
C GLY A 661 4.65 17.87 -3.36
N SER A 662 5.68 17.07 -3.57
CA SER A 662 5.61 15.60 -3.49
C SER A 662 5.59 15.13 -2.02
N LEU A 663 4.42 14.76 -1.51
CA LEU A 663 4.26 14.18 -0.16
C LEU A 663 5.01 12.85 0.00
N GLN A 664 5.20 12.11 -1.08
CA GLN A 664 5.93 10.85 -1.10
C GLN A 664 7.44 11.07 -0.91
N GLY A 665 7.99 12.17 -1.42
CA GLY A 665 9.41 12.49 -1.34
C GLY A 665 9.93 12.77 0.06
N ALA A 666 9.11 13.35 0.95
CA ALA A 666 9.56 13.74 2.30
C ALA A 666 9.91 12.52 3.18
N HIS A 667 9.06 11.49 3.21
CA HIS A 667 9.33 10.28 4.01
C HIS A 667 10.52 9.49 3.46
N GLU A 668 10.62 9.37 2.15
CA GLU A 668 11.71 8.69 1.48
C GLU A 668 13.05 9.42 1.67
N PHE A 669 13.03 10.74 1.68
CA PHE A 669 14.19 11.60 1.98
C PHE A 669 14.80 11.31 3.37
N TYR A 670 13.97 11.27 4.42
CA TYR A 670 14.43 10.98 5.78
C TYR A 670 14.90 9.53 5.92
N THR A 671 14.17 8.57 5.32
CA THR A 671 14.57 7.15 5.30
C THR A 671 15.94 6.97 4.65
N GLU A 672 16.17 7.62 3.51
CA GLU A 672 17.42 7.51 2.76
C GLU A 672 18.62 8.11 3.54
N ILE A 673 18.42 9.26 4.21
CA ILE A 673 19.46 9.82 5.11
C ILE A 673 19.73 8.89 6.28
N GLU A 674 18.70 8.42 6.95
CA GLU A 674 18.86 7.57 8.14
C GLU A 674 19.62 6.30 7.81
N LEU A 675 19.27 5.62 6.74
CA LEU A 675 19.89 4.35 6.36
C LEU A 675 21.30 4.54 5.83
N LEU A 676 21.51 5.45 4.85
CA LEU A 676 22.81 5.66 4.23
C LEU A 676 23.85 6.33 5.14
N SER A 677 23.42 6.97 6.22
CA SER A 677 24.36 7.48 7.22
C SER A 677 25.05 6.37 8.05
N ARG A 678 24.47 5.17 8.09
CA ARG A 678 24.91 4.02 8.89
C ARG A 678 25.69 2.98 8.09
N VAL A 679 25.48 2.92 6.76
CA VAL A 679 26.06 1.86 5.92
C VAL A 679 27.19 2.37 5.04
N HIS A 680 28.28 1.59 4.96
CA HIS A 680 29.44 1.90 4.13
C HIS A 680 29.98 0.61 3.50
N HIS A 681 29.74 0.43 2.21
CA HIS A 681 30.24 -0.71 1.47
C HIS A 681 30.61 -0.30 0.04
N LYS A 682 31.63 -0.95 -0.56
CA LYS A 682 32.14 -0.60 -1.89
C LYS A 682 31.10 -0.72 -3.02
N ASN A 683 30.12 -1.62 -2.83
CA ASN A 683 29.02 -1.85 -3.77
C ASN A 683 27.69 -1.17 -3.37
N LEU A 684 27.75 -0.17 -2.48
CA LEU A 684 26.65 0.72 -2.16
C LEU A 684 27.01 2.16 -2.51
N VAL A 685 26.05 2.94 -2.95
CA VAL A 685 26.27 4.37 -3.23
C VAL A 685 26.49 5.12 -1.92
N LYS A 686 27.47 6.05 -1.92
CA LYS A 686 27.81 6.83 -0.74
C LYS A 686 27.01 8.12 -0.67
N LEU A 687 26.34 8.37 0.43
CA LEU A 687 25.75 9.66 0.75
C LEU A 687 26.85 10.63 1.20
N VAL A 688 26.99 11.77 0.52
CA VAL A 688 27.99 12.81 0.82
C VAL A 688 27.37 13.85 1.76
N GLY A 689 26.08 14.15 1.56
CA GLY A 689 25.40 15.15 2.37
C GLY A 689 23.93 15.32 1.99
N TYR A 690 23.30 16.31 2.61
CA TYR A 690 21.91 16.66 2.36
C TYR A 690 21.71 18.19 2.49
N CYS A 691 20.61 18.69 1.88
CA CYS A 691 20.11 20.04 2.09
C CYS A 691 18.62 19.95 2.44
N LEU A 692 18.21 20.67 3.48
CA LEU A 692 16.82 20.76 3.93
C LEU A 692 16.50 22.20 4.27
N LEU A 693 15.56 22.80 3.51
CA LEU A 693 14.97 24.12 3.79
C LEU A 693 13.49 23.90 4.10
N VAL A 694 13.13 23.99 5.36
CA VAL A 694 11.77 23.72 5.84
C VAL A 694 10.80 24.80 5.34
N ASP A 695 11.25 26.05 5.31
CA ASP A 695 10.42 27.21 4.93
C ASP A 695 10.11 27.27 3.41
N GLU A 696 10.93 26.64 2.58
CA GLU A 696 10.79 26.64 1.11
C GLU A 696 10.44 25.24 0.56
N SER A 697 10.23 24.24 1.43
CA SER A 697 9.94 22.84 1.07
C SER A 697 11.01 22.20 0.14
N GLU A 698 12.26 22.68 0.21
CA GLU A 698 13.36 22.16 -0.61
C GLU A 698 14.09 21.02 0.10
N GLN A 699 14.17 19.88 -0.57
CA GLN A 699 14.83 18.67 -0.08
C GLN A 699 15.80 18.14 -1.13
N MET A 700 17.07 18.01 -0.77
CA MET A 700 18.10 17.50 -1.69
C MET A 700 19.03 16.52 -0.99
N LEU A 701 19.34 15.42 -1.69
CA LEU A 701 20.35 14.44 -1.29
C LEU A 701 21.57 14.57 -2.19
N VAL A 702 22.73 14.52 -1.59
CA VAL A 702 24.01 14.67 -2.29
C VAL A 702 24.78 13.36 -2.19
N TYR A 703 25.03 12.74 -3.34
CA TYR A 703 25.72 11.45 -3.46
C TYR A 703 27.06 11.61 -4.20
N GLU A 704 27.92 10.58 -4.09
CA GLU A 704 29.02 10.43 -5.04
C GLU A 704 28.47 10.34 -6.47
N PHE A 705 29.17 10.97 -7.42
CA PHE A 705 28.76 10.91 -8.82
C PHE A 705 29.22 9.62 -9.49
N MET A 706 28.31 8.94 -10.17
CA MET A 706 28.54 7.68 -10.86
C MET A 706 28.61 7.89 -12.39
N PRO A 707 29.84 8.01 -12.97
CA PRO A 707 29.99 8.41 -14.36
C PRO A 707 29.52 7.36 -15.38
N GLY A 708 29.44 6.07 -14.98
CA GLY A 708 28.93 4.99 -15.82
C GLY A 708 27.41 4.97 -15.96
N GLY A 709 26.66 5.82 -15.21
CA GLY A 709 25.19 5.85 -15.25
C GLY A 709 24.53 4.60 -14.68
N THR A 710 23.33 4.25 -15.13
CA THR A 710 22.56 3.11 -14.63
C THR A 710 22.83 1.84 -15.43
N LEU A 711 22.74 0.66 -14.80
CA LEU A 711 22.79 -0.63 -15.50
C LEU A 711 21.73 -0.68 -16.61
N ARG A 712 20.54 -0.17 -16.35
CA ARG A 712 19.45 -0.14 -17.35
C ARG A 712 19.85 0.62 -18.62
N ASP A 713 20.62 1.70 -18.54
CA ASP A 713 21.06 2.44 -19.73
C ASP A 713 21.96 1.62 -20.64
N HIS A 714 22.77 0.73 -20.06
CA HIS A 714 23.64 -0.18 -20.80
C HIS A 714 22.92 -1.41 -21.40
N LEU A 715 21.77 -1.79 -20.83
CA LEU A 715 20.97 -2.90 -21.35
C LEU A 715 20.03 -2.50 -22.48
N LYS A 716 19.72 -1.21 -22.68
CA LYS A 716 18.91 -0.72 -23.79
C LYS A 716 19.49 -1.14 -25.14
N ALA A 717 18.61 -1.44 -26.09
CA ALA A 717 19.03 -1.78 -27.47
C ALA A 717 19.82 -0.64 -28.14
N SER A 718 19.60 0.62 -27.72
CA SER A 718 20.28 1.81 -28.22
C SER A 718 21.63 2.11 -27.54
N ALA A 719 22.08 1.27 -26.60
CA ALA A 719 23.35 1.46 -25.91
C ALA A 719 24.53 1.44 -26.91
N LYS A 720 25.37 2.51 -26.86
CA LYS A 720 26.52 2.65 -27.77
C LYS A 720 27.62 1.62 -27.52
N GLU A 721 27.81 1.21 -26.28
CA GLU A 721 28.80 0.26 -25.82
C GLU A 721 28.08 -0.85 -25.02
N PRO A 722 27.74 -1.99 -25.65
CA PRO A 722 27.14 -3.09 -24.93
C PRO A 722 28.16 -3.74 -23.97
N LEU A 723 27.67 -4.13 -22.80
CA LEU A 723 28.48 -4.84 -21.80
C LEU A 723 28.74 -6.28 -22.26
N ASP A 724 30.00 -6.71 -22.19
CA ASP A 724 30.38 -8.09 -22.44
C ASP A 724 30.01 -9.02 -21.26
N PHE A 725 30.13 -10.33 -21.47
CA PHE A 725 29.77 -11.33 -20.48
C PHE A 725 30.48 -11.15 -19.13
N THR A 726 31.80 -10.93 -19.17
CA THR A 726 32.63 -10.79 -17.96
C THR A 726 32.25 -9.57 -17.14
N THR A 727 32.02 -8.44 -17.82
CA THR A 727 31.57 -7.21 -17.18
C THR A 727 30.18 -7.39 -16.54
N ARG A 728 29.24 -8.06 -17.25
CA ARG A 728 27.89 -8.35 -16.69
C ARG A 728 27.97 -9.26 -15.48
N LEU A 729 28.81 -10.29 -15.52
CA LEU A 729 29.02 -11.16 -14.37
C LEU A 729 29.67 -10.42 -13.18
N GLY A 730 30.60 -9.51 -13.44
CA GLY A 730 31.18 -8.63 -12.41
C GLY A 730 30.16 -7.69 -11.79
N ILE A 731 29.25 -7.13 -12.61
CA ILE A 731 28.14 -6.29 -12.14
C ILE A 731 27.16 -7.10 -11.28
N ALA A 732 26.80 -8.32 -11.72
CA ALA A 732 25.94 -9.22 -10.96
C ALA A 732 26.56 -9.54 -9.58
N LEU A 733 27.82 -9.93 -9.55
CA LEU A 733 28.54 -10.27 -8.32
C LEU A 733 28.69 -9.05 -7.39
N GLY A 734 29.02 -7.88 -7.94
CA GLY A 734 29.12 -6.64 -7.17
C GLY A 734 27.80 -6.25 -6.54
N SER A 735 26.71 -6.28 -7.32
CA SER A 735 25.35 -5.97 -6.83
C SER A 735 24.91 -6.95 -5.74
N ALA A 736 25.13 -8.26 -5.95
CA ALA A 736 24.83 -9.29 -4.97
C ALA A 736 25.59 -9.07 -3.64
N LYS A 737 26.87 -8.68 -3.68
CA LYS A 737 27.67 -8.35 -2.48
C LYS A 737 27.15 -7.11 -1.76
N GLY A 738 26.64 -6.11 -2.48
CA GLY A 738 25.98 -4.95 -1.87
C GLY A 738 24.73 -5.33 -1.11
N ILE A 739 23.86 -6.17 -1.71
CA ILE A 739 22.62 -6.65 -1.08
C ILE A 739 22.95 -7.58 0.09
N LEU A 740 23.92 -8.48 -0.06
CA LEU A 740 24.36 -9.35 1.03
C LEU A 740 24.80 -8.55 2.26
N TYR A 741 25.59 -7.49 2.07
CA TYR A 741 26.01 -6.60 3.15
C TYR A 741 24.81 -5.99 3.88
N LEU A 742 23.76 -5.57 3.15
CA LEU A 742 22.56 -5.02 3.76
C LEU A 742 21.81 -6.04 4.61
N HIS A 743 21.76 -7.30 4.17
CA HIS A 743 21.04 -8.37 4.87
C HIS A 743 21.78 -8.95 6.07
N THR A 744 23.14 -8.89 6.09
CA THR A 744 23.93 -9.66 7.07
C THR A 744 24.89 -8.83 7.92
N GLU A 745 25.43 -7.72 7.39
CA GLU A 745 26.46 -6.91 8.07
C GLU A 745 25.91 -5.56 8.56
N ALA A 746 24.86 -5.02 7.93
CA ALA A 746 24.16 -3.84 8.43
C ALA A 746 23.47 -4.18 9.77
N ASN A 747 23.51 -3.27 10.73
CA ASN A 747 22.91 -3.47 12.05
C ASN A 747 22.00 -2.29 12.44
N PRO A 748 20.67 -2.49 12.52
CA PRO A 748 19.91 -3.69 12.10
C PRO A 748 20.03 -4.00 10.60
N PRO A 749 19.78 -5.24 10.15
CA PRO A 749 19.71 -5.57 8.74
C PRO A 749 18.70 -4.70 7.98
N ILE A 750 18.97 -4.49 6.68
CA ILE A 750 18.18 -3.60 5.82
C ILE A 750 17.64 -4.40 4.64
N PHE A 751 16.32 -4.35 4.43
CA PHE A 751 15.67 -4.83 3.21
C PHE A 751 15.50 -3.65 2.25
N HIS A 752 16.06 -3.78 1.04
CA HIS A 752 16.12 -2.65 0.09
C HIS A 752 14.78 -2.35 -0.55
N ARG A 753 14.03 -3.39 -0.94
CA ARG A 753 12.64 -3.31 -1.41
C ARG A 753 12.42 -2.73 -2.82
N ASP A 754 13.44 -2.15 -3.45
CA ASP A 754 13.37 -1.63 -4.82
C ASP A 754 14.63 -1.96 -5.62
N ILE A 755 15.07 -3.23 -5.56
CA ILE A 755 16.17 -3.74 -6.38
C ILE A 755 15.72 -3.84 -7.82
N LYS A 756 16.39 -3.07 -8.70
CA LYS A 756 16.12 -3.03 -10.15
C LYS A 756 17.31 -2.49 -10.93
N ALA A 757 17.35 -2.73 -12.23
CA ALA A 757 18.49 -2.30 -13.06
C ALA A 757 18.73 -0.78 -13.09
N SER A 758 17.70 0.06 -12.88
CA SER A 758 17.87 1.52 -12.78
C SER A 758 18.47 1.97 -11.44
N ASN A 759 18.39 1.16 -10.39
CA ASN A 759 18.95 1.44 -9.06
C ASN A 759 20.32 0.78 -8.86
N ILE A 760 20.89 0.15 -9.89
CA ILE A 760 22.27 -0.30 -9.93
C ILE A 760 23.06 0.70 -10.77
N LEU A 761 23.92 1.47 -10.12
CA LEU A 761 24.77 2.49 -10.74
C LEU A 761 26.17 1.93 -11.01
N LEU A 762 26.81 2.44 -12.05
CA LEU A 762 28.15 2.01 -12.45
C LEU A 762 29.17 3.14 -12.29
N ASP A 763 30.32 2.85 -11.74
CA ASP A 763 31.43 3.80 -11.70
C ASP A 763 32.23 3.82 -13.04
N SER A 764 33.36 4.50 -13.08
CA SER A 764 34.25 4.57 -14.27
C SER A 764 34.76 3.19 -14.69
N ASP A 765 34.96 2.28 -13.75
CA ASP A 765 35.51 0.94 -13.96
C ASP A 765 34.43 -0.13 -14.11
N LYS A 766 33.18 0.29 -14.30
CA LYS A 766 31.97 -0.55 -14.36
C LYS A 766 31.72 -1.35 -13.08
N THR A 767 32.25 -0.87 -11.92
CA THR A 767 31.89 -1.49 -10.63
C THR A 767 30.47 -1.10 -10.27
N ALA A 768 29.66 -2.10 -9.90
CA ALA A 768 28.26 -1.89 -9.52
C ALA A 768 28.12 -1.36 -8.11
N LYS A 769 27.23 -0.37 -7.93
CA LYS A 769 26.79 0.16 -6.64
C LYS A 769 25.27 0.24 -6.59
N VAL A 770 24.69 -0.39 -5.57
CA VAL A 770 23.24 -0.33 -5.31
C VAL A 770 22.89 1.04 -4.72
N ALA A 771 21.80 1.65 -5.19
CA ALA A 771 21.38 3.01 -4.89
C ALA A 771 19.87 3.09 -4.67
N ASP A 772 19.39 4.22 -4.16
CA ASP A 772 17.97 4.59 -3.94
C ASP A 772 17.31 3.81 -2.80
N PHE A 773 17.60 4.23 -1.56
CA PHE A 773 17.15 3.61 -0.32
C PHE A 773 15.83 4.19 0.21
N GLY A 774 15.15 5.03 -0.57
CA GLY A 774 13.92 5.72 -0.16
C GLY A 774 12.78 4.78 0.26
N LEU A 775 12.72 3.57 -0.30
CA LEU A 775 11.72 2.56 0.03
C LEU A 775 12.18 1.51 1.04
N SER A 776 13.45 1.55 1.47
CA SER A 776 14.05 0.51 2.31
C SER A 776 13.48 0.46 3.73
N LYS A 777 13.60 -0.69 4.38
CA LYS A 777 13.11 -0.94 5.74
C LYS A 777 14.18 -1.65 6.57
N LEU A 778 14.26 -1.29 7.85
CA LEU A 778 15.06 -2.05 8.83
C LEU A 778 14.39 -3.39 9.11
N ALA A 779 15.17 -4.47 9.17
CA ALA A 779 14.67 -5.77 9.60
C ALA A 779 14.13 -5.71 11.04
N PRO A 780 13.21 -6.62 11.41
CA PRO A 780 12.72 -6.70 12.78
C PRO A 780 13.88 -6.98 13.75
N VAL A 781 13.85 -6.29 14.88
CA VAL A 781 14.77 -6.58 15.99
C VAL A 781 14.12 -7.58 16.96
N PRO A 782 14.91 -8.35 17.73
CA PRO A 782 14.37 -9.26 18.72
C PRO A 782 13.43 -8.55 19.69
N ASP A 783 12.30 -9.19 20.00
CA ASP A 783 11.38 -8.73 21.04
C ASP A 783 11.99 -8.93 22.45
N LEU A 784 11.26 -8.50 23.47
CA LEU A 784 11.69 -8.66 24.88
C LEU A 784 11.87 -10.12 25.31
N GLN A 785 11.38 -11.09 24.51
CA GLN A 785 11.50 -12.53 24.74
C GLN A 785 12.61 -13.17 23.87
N GLY A 786 13.30 -12.35 23.04
CA GLY A 786 14.38 -12.81 22.16
C GLY A 786 13.89 -13.44 20.84
N SER A 787 12.61 -13.38 20.54
CA SER A 787 12.04 -13.83 19.26
C SER A 787 12.19 -12.76 18.20
N ILE A 788 12.70 -13.13 17.03
CA ILE A 788 12.80 -12.23 15.86
C ILE A 788 11.66 -12.58 14.92
N PRO A 789 10.77 -11.63 14.57
CA PRO A 789 9.78 -11.84 13.52
C PRO A 789 10.47 -12.19 12.18
N ASP A 790 9.97 -13.17 11.48
CA ASP A 790 10.49 -13.66 10.20
C ASP A 790 10.22 -12.72 9.02
N HIS A 791 9.34 -11.72 9.19
CA HIS A 791 8.96 -10.75 8.16
C HIS A 791 8.54 -9.40 8.73
N ILE A 792 8.47 -8.38 7.84
CA ILE A 792 7.87 -7.07 8.12
C ILE A 792 6.52 -7.00 7.40
N SER A 793 5.42 -6.84 8.15
CA SER A 793 4.14 -6.49 7.54
C SER A 793 4.15 -5.00 7.15
N THR A 794 3.99 -4.71 5.87
CA THR A 794 4.10 -3.32 5.37
C THR A 794 3.29 -3.14 4.09
N VAL A 795 2.86 -1.90 3.83
CA VAL A 795 2.22 -1.55 2.56
C VAL A 795 3.13 -1.95 1.40
N VAL A 796 2.59 -2.59 0.40
CA VAL A 796 3.35 -3.02 -0.79
C VAL A 796 3.88 -1.78 -1.51
N LYS A 797 5.19 -1.75 -1.68
CA LYS A 797 5.91 -0.73 -2.46
C LYS A 797 7.02 -1.43 -3.23
N GLY A 798 7.36 -0.91 -4.39
CA GLY A 798 8.40 -1.44 -5.25
C GLY A 798 8.05 -1.20 -6.72
N THR A 799 8.86 -1.71 -7.63
CA THR A 799 8.71 -1.48 -9.07
C THR A 799 8.04 -2.69 -9.74
N PRO A 800 6.93 -2.51 -10.49
CA PRO A 800 6.30 -3.61 -11.25
C PRO A 800 7.31 -4.36 -12.14
N GLY A 801 7.18 -5.69 -12.16
CA GLY A 801 8.08 -6.58 -12.89
C GLY A 801 9.30 -7.06 -12.10
N TYR A 802 9.71 -6.35 -11.04
CA TYR A 802 10.76 -6.78 -10.11
C TYR A 802 10.19 -7.21 -8.74
N MET A 803 8.94 -6.90 -8.48
CA MET A 803 8.29 -7.12 -7.21
C MET A 803 8.05 -8.61 -6.96
N ASP A 804 8.38 -9.07 -5.77
CA ASP A 804 8.12 -10.41 -5.27
C ASP A 804 6.60 -10.69 -5.23
N PRO A 805 6.10 -11.72 -5.93
CA PRO A 805 4.68 -12.05 -5.94
C PRO A 805 4.14 -12.41 -4.56
N GLU A 806 4.90 -13.14 -3.74
CA GLU A 806 4.47 -13.50 -2.39
C GLU A 806 4.40 -12.28 -1.48
N TYR A 807 5.40 -11.38 -1.54
CA TYR A 807 5.34 -10.09 -0.83
C TYR A 807 4.16 -9.24 -1.32
N PHE A 808 3.92 -9.19 -2.63
CA PHE A 808 2.80 -8.47 -3.20
C PHE A 808 1.45 -8.98 -2.69
N LEU A 809 1.29 -10.30 -2.61
CA LEU A 809 0.04 -10.95 -2.18
C LEU A 809 -0.16 -10.95 -0.66
N THR A 810 0.93 -11.15 0.10
CA THR A 810 0.85 -11.36 1.55
C THR A 810 1.16 -10.11 2.37
N HIS A 811 1.70 -9.05 1.75
CA HIS A 811 2.23 -7.84 2.41
C HIS A 811 3.36 -8.14 3.42
N LYS A 812 3.97 -9.34 3.35
CA LYS A 812 5.05 -9.79 4.21
C LYS A 812 6.38 -9.59 3.50
N LEU A 813 7.10 -8.57 3.91
CA LEU A 813 8.43 -8.27 3.41
C LEU A 813 9.48 -9.08 4.16
N THR A 814 10.34 -9.77 3.42
CA THR A 814 11.49 -10.53 3.94
C THR A 814 12.76 -10.17 3.17
N ASP A 815 13.92 -10.66 3.62
CA ASP A 815 15.17 -10.61 2.84
C ASP A 815 15.03 -11.31 1.47
N LYS A 816 14.17 -12.33 1.39
CA LYS A 816 13.91 -13.11 0.17
C LYS A 816 13.12 -12.32 -0.88
N SER A 817 12.46 -11.24 -0.51
CA SER A 817 11.82 -10.33 -1.46
C SER A 817 12.86 -9.56 -2.29
N ASP A 818 13.99 -9.14 -1.68
CA ASP A 818 15.13 -8.58 -2.41
C ASP A 818 15.82 -9.64 -3.27
N VAL A 819 15.85 -10.91 -2.81
CA VAL A 819 16.38 -12.03 -3.60
C VAL A 819 15.57 -12.24 -4.88
N TYR A 820 14.24 -12.19 -4.79
CA TYR A 820 13.38 -12.28 -5.98
C TYR A 820 13.68 -11.14 -6.97
N SER A 821 13.67 -9.91 -6.48
CA SER A 821 13.96 -8.72 -7.30
C SER A 821 15.35 -8.81 -7.95
N PHE A 822 16.34 -9.31 -7.22
CA PHE A 822 17.69 -9.55 -7.75
C PHE A 822 17.70 -10.69 -8.80
N GLY A 823 16.91 -11.73 -8.60
CA GLY A 823 16.69 -12.77 -9.60
C GLY A 823 16.21 -12.20 -10.94
N VAL A 824 15.23 -11.31 -10.91
CA VAL A 824 14.74 -10.59 -12.10
C VAL A 824 15.86 -9.76 -12.74
N VAL A 825 16.68 -9.07 -11.93
CA VAL A 825 17.87 -8.33 -12.44
C VAL A 825 18.85 -9.25 -13.13
N LEU A 826 19.10 -10.47 -12.62
CA LEU A 826 19.94 -11.46 -13.28
C LEU A 826 19.38 -11.87 -14.64
N LEU A 827 18.10 -12.15 -14.71
CA LEU A 827 17.43 -12.51 -15.98
C LEU A 827 17.50 -11.35 -16.99
N GLU A 828 17.23 -10.11 -16.55
CA GLU A 828 17.36 -8.90 -17.37
C GLU A 828 18.80 -8.70 -17.86
N LEU A 829 19.78 -8.89 -16.98
CA LEU A 829 21.19 -8.66 -17.25
C LEU A 829 21.74 -9.61 -18.35
N PHE A 830 21.34 -10.88 -18.33
CA PHE A 830 21.85 -11.88 -19.29
C PHE A 830 20.97 -12.08 -20.53
N SER A 831 19.71 -11.67 -20.50
CA SER A 831 18.84 -11.68 -21.67
C SER A 831 18.86 -10.36 -22.47
N GLY A 832 19.21 -9.26 -21.80
CA GLY A 832 19.09 -7.91 -22.37
C GLY A 832 17.64 -7.45 -22.54
N GLN A 833 16.67 -8.20 -22.00
CA GLN A 833 15.24 -7.89 -22.09
C GLN A 833 14.76 -7.17 -20.84
N HIS A 834 13.77 -6.29 -21.00
CA HIS A 834 13.12 -5.63 -19.89
C HIS A 834 12.25 -6.62 -19.11
N PRO A 835 12.06 -6.48 -17.77
CA PRO A 835 11.22 -7.38 -16.97
C PRO A 835 9.79 -7.55 -17.46
N ILE A 836 9.21 -6.52 -18.06
CA ILE A 836 7.90 -6.58 -18.72
C ILE A 836 8.06 -6.06 -20.14
N VAL A 837 7.79 -6.89 -21.13
CA VAL A 837 7.83 -6.56 -22.56
C VAL A 837 6.52 -7.01 -23.21
N HIS A 838 5.74 -6.07 -23.75
CA HIS A 838 4.45 -6.35 -24.37
C HIS A 838 3.50 -7.15 -23.46
N GLY A 839 3.43 -6.79 -22.17
CA GLY A 839 2.60 -7.46 -21.17
C GLY A 839 3.13 -8.81 -20.66
N LYS A 840 4.27 -9.29 -21.17
CA LYS A 840 4.87 -10.57 -20.76
C LYS A 840 5.96 -10.35 -19.72
N ASN A 841 5.91 -11.14 -18.65
CA ASN A 841 6.89 -11.13 -17.57
C ASN A 841 8.11 -11.98 -17.94
N ILE A 842 9.32 -11.43 -17.78
CA ILE A 842 10.58 -12.08 -18.12
C ILE A 842 10.79 -13.43 -17.40
N VAL A 843 10.34 -13.54 -16.14
CA VAL A 843 10.50 -14.76 -15.33
C VAL A 843 9.74 -15.91 -15.99
N ARG A 844 8.48 -15.67 -16.38
CA ARG A 844 7.63 -16.67 -17.05
C ARG A 844 8.19 -17.06 -18.42
N GLU A 845 8.65 -16.07 -19.21
CA GLU A 845 9.27 -16.31 -20.52
C GLU A 845 10.54 -17.17 -20.41
N VAL A 846 11.39 -16.89 -19.42
CA VAL A 846 12.62 -17.67 -19.18
C VAL A 846 12.27 -19.10 -18.75
N ILE A 847 11.33 -19.29 -17.84
CA ILE A 847 10.88 -20.61 -17.39
C ILE A 847 10.30 -21.41 -18.57
N ALA A 848 9.43 -20.80 -19.37
CA ALA A 848 8.86 -21.45 -20.55
C ALA A 848 9.93 -21.86 -21.58
N THR A 849 10.92 -20.98 -21.83
CA THR A 849 12.02 -21.22 -22.76
C THR A 849 12.98 -22.30 -22.23
N HIS A 850 13.23 -22.32 -20.93
CA HIS A 850 14.01 -23.36 -20.26
C HIS A 850 13.33 -24.73 -20.37
N ASN A 851 12.04 -24.82 -20.09
CA ASN A 851 11.24 -26.05 -20.18
C ASN A 851 11.18 -26.58 -21.62
N ALA A 852 11.26 -25.70 -22.62
CA ALA A 852 11.37 -26.04 -24.02
C ALA A 852 12.79 -26.48 -24.46
N GLY A 853 13.77 -26.46 -23.56
CA GLY A 853 15.19 -26.77 -23.86
C GLY A 853 15.89 -25.72 -24.72
N LYS A 854 15.36 -24.49 -24.82
CA LYS A 854 15.82 -23.44 -25.73
C LYS A 854 16.44 -22.24 -25.01
N ILE A 855 16.90 -22.38 -23.76
CA ILE A 855 17.36 -21.25 -22.92
C ILE A 855 18.47 -20.41 -23.60
N LEU A 856 19.33 -21.03 -24.41
CA LEU A 856 20.37 -20.32 -25.15
C LEU A 856 19.84 -19.33 -26.20
N SER A 857 18.60 -19.50 -26.65
CA SER A 857 17.97 -18.54 -27.57
C SER A 857 17.50 -17.26 -26.87
N PHE A 858 17.49 -17.27 -25.55
CA PHE A 858 17.06 -16.12 -24.72
C PHE A 858 18.22 -15.20 -24.33
N VAL A 859 19.45 -15.61 -24.65
CA VAL A 859 20.68 -14.87 -24.30
C VAL A 859 20.82 -13.63 -25.17
N ASP A 860 21.26 -12.51 -24.58
CA ASP A 860 21.56 -11.27 -25.30
C ASP A 860 22.76 -11.48 -26.24
N PRO A 861 22.56 -11.41 -27.57
CA PRO A 861 23.65 -11.64 -28.53
C PRO A 861 24.76 -10.58 -28.46
N ARG A 862 24.53 -9.47 -27.79
CA ARG A 862 25.51 -8.37 -27.64
C ARG A 862 26.60 -8.66 -26.61
N MET A 863 26.47 -9.72 -25.80
CA MET A 863 27.45 -10.07 -24.77
C MET A 863 28.78 -10.62 -25.31
N GLY A 864 28.87 -10.97 -26.59
CA GLY A 864 30.07 -11.57 -27.15
C GLY A 864 30.24 -13.06 -26.76
N SER A 865 31.49 -13.47 -26.45
CA SER A 865 31.81 -14.85 -26.13
C SER A 865 31.50 -15.20 -24.68
N TYR A 866 30.87 -16.35 -24.46
CA TYR A 866 30.55 -16.89 -23.14
C TYR A 866 30.61 -18.43 -23.13
N SER A 867 30.72 -19.03 -21.93
CA SER A 867 30.54 -20.47 -21.76
C SER A 867 29.06 -20.82 -21.68
N GLY A 868 28.63 -21.85 -22.44
CA GLY A 868 27.26 -22.35 -22.41
C GLY A 868 26.83 -22.80 -21.00
N ASP A 869 27.75 -23.46 -20.28
CA ASP A 869 27.50 -23.93 -18.92
C ASP A 869 27.37 -22.76 -17.92
N ALA A 870 28.19 -21.72 -18.08
CA ALA A 870 28.11 -20.53 -17.23
C ALA A 870 26.79 -19.77 -17.41
N ILE A 871 26.32 -19.61 -18.66
CA ILE A 871 25.01 -19.00 -18.97
C ILE A 871 23.88 -19.86 -18.43
N ALA A 872 23.92 -21.19 -18.61
CA ALA A 872 22.90 -22.08 -18.07
C ALA A 872 22.82 -21.99 -16.54
N ALA A 873 23.97 -21.97 -15.85
CA ALA A 873 24.02 -21.79 -14.39
C ALA A 873 23.45 -20.44 -13.94
N LEU A 874 23.73 -19.34 -14.68
CA LEU A 874 23.23 -18.00 -14.37
C LEU A 874 21.70 -17.91 -14.52
N PHE A 875 21.12 -18.49 -15.59
CA PHE A 875 19.68 -18.55 -15.74
C PHE A 875 19.03 -19.44 -14.68
N GLN A 876 19.63 -20.58 -14.34
CA GLN A 876 19.17 -21.44 -13.24
C GLN A 876 19.19 -20.69 -11.90
N LEU A 877 20.24 -19.94 -11.61
CA LEU A 877 20.32 -19.11 -10.40
C LEU A 877 19.22 -18.03 -10.40
N GLY A 878 19.02 -17.33 -11.53
CA GLY A 878 17.96 -16.35 -11.68
C GLY A 878 16.57 -16.93 -11.43
N MET A 879 16.28 -18.10 -12.05
CA MET A 879 15.01 -18.80 -11.82
C MET A 879 14.88 -19.31 -10.37
N ALA A 880 15.97 -19.76 -9.74
CA ALA A 880 15.93 -20.17 -8.33
C ALA A 880 15.61 -19.01 -7.39
N CYS A 881 16.15 -17.81 -7.67
CA CYS A 881 15.80 -16.59 -6.95
C CYS A 881 14.33 -16.17 -7.14
N CYS A 882 13.76 -16.47 -8.32
CA CYS A 882 12.39 -16.09 -8.69
C CYS A 882 11.35 -17.18 -8.42
N ARG A 883 11.62 -18.14 -7.52
CA ARG A 883 10.61 -19.14 -7.11
C ARG A 883 9.43 -18.48 -6.43
N ASP A 884 8.24 -19.03 -6.63
CA ASP A 884 6.99 -18.46 -6.10
C ASP A 884 7.00 -18.41 -4.58
N ARG A 885 7.41 -19.50 -3.91
CA ARG A 885 7.50 -19.56 -2.46
C ARG A 885 8.80 -18.95 -1.94
N THR A 886 8.69 -18.05 -1.00
CA THR A 886 9.81 -17.38 -0.31
C THR A 886 10.83 -18.35 0.27
N ASP A 887 10.37 -19.45 0.91
CA ASP A 887 11.24 -20.45 1.54
C ASP A 887 12.09 -21.25 0.55
N ASP A 888 11.64 -21.40 -0.69
CA ASP A 888 12.33 -22.16 -1.73
C ASP A 888 13.44 -21.34 -2.43
N ARG A 889 13.52 -20.04 -2.15
CA ARG A 889 14.54 -19.14 -2.74
C ARG A 889 15.85 -19.24 -1.97
N PRO A 890 17.00 -19.16 -2.64
CA PRO A 890 18.29 -19.10 -1.97
C PRO A 890 18.42 -17.85 -1.10
N SER A 891 19.31 -17.85 -0.12
CA SER A 891 19.75 -16.64 0.58
C SER A 891 20.75 -15.86 -0.27
N MET A 892 20.94 -14.54 0.02
CA MET A 892 21.99 -13.76 -0.68
C MET A 892 23.40 -14.33 -0.47
N VAL A 893 23.68 -15.03 0.64
CA VAL A 893 24.93 -15.75 0.86
C VAL A 893 25.14 -16.84 -0.19
N GLU A 894 24.09 -17.63 -0.46
CA GLU A 894 24.13 -18.70 -1.47
C GLU A 894 24.23 -18.12 -2.89
N VAL A 895 23.49 -17.03 -3.16
CA VAL A 895 23.56 -16.33 -4.46
C VAL A 895 24.97 -15.82 -4.74
N VAL A 896 25.61 -15.16 -3.78
CA VAL A 896 26.99 -14.65 -3.94
C VAL A 896 27.97 -15.80 -4.16
N ARG A 897 27.86 -16.88 -3.36
CA ARG A 897 28.72 -18.07 -3.52
C ARG A 897 28.60 -18.68 -4.90
N GLU A 898 27.38 -18.81 -5.43
CA GLU A 898 27.16 -19.38 -6.77
C GLU A 898 27.69 -18.47 -7.87
N LEU A 899 27.51 -17.16 -7.76
CA LEU A 899 28.10 -16.18 -8.69
C LEU A 899 29.64 -16.22 -8.65
N GLU A 900 30.25 -16.41 -7.48
CA GLU A 900 31.71 -16.59 -7.33
C GLU A 900 32.19 -17.89 -7.98
N ASN A 901 31.45 -19.00 -7.81
CA ASN A 901 31.76 -20.26 -8.48
C ASN A 901 31.75 -20.09 -10.01
N ILE A 902 30.71 -19.41 -10.55
CA ILE A 902 30.61 -19.14 -11.99
C ILE A 902 31.75 -18.20 -12.44
N TRP A 903 32.11 -17.20 -11.64
CA TRP A 903 33.24 -16.30 -11.91
C TRP A 903 34.55 -17.04 -12.03
N HIS A 904 34.88 -17.94 -11.10
CA HIS A 904 36.13 -18.71 -11.06
C HIS A 904 36.20 -19.81 -12.12
N SER A 905 35.06 -20.38 -12.51
CA SER A 905 34.98 -21.39 -13.57
C SER A 905 34.99 -20.81 -14.98
N SER A 906 34.85 -19.48 -15.11
CA SER A 906 34.87 -18.82 -16.42
C SER A 906 36.28 -18.69 -16.98
N PRO A 907 36.59 -19.19 -18.20
CA PRO A 907 37.93 -19.14 -18.79
C PRO A 907 38.45 -17.72 -19.09
N TYR A 908 37.63 -16.71 -18.87
CA TYR A 908 37.92 -15.28 -19.15
C TYR A 908 38.25 -14.47 -17.89
N SER A 909 38.37 -15.10 -16.71
CA SER A 909 38.77 -14.40 -15.49
C SER A 909 40.28 -14.12 -15.53
N MET A 910 40.69 -12.86 -15.73
CA MET A 910 42.05 -12.41 -15.57
C MET A 910 42.47 -12.55 -14.09
N PRO A 911 43.68 -13.03 -13.79
CA PRO A 911 44.17 -13.09 -12.42
C PRO A 911 44.40 -11.65 -11.91
N VAL A 912 43.65 -11.23 -10.93
CA VAL A 912 43.93 -10.00 -10.17
C VAL A 912 45.15 -10.27 -9.29
N THR A 913 46.33 -9.86 -9.75
CA THR A 913 47.52 -9.74 -8.95
C THR A 913 47.39 -8.50 -8.04
N SER A 914 46.93 -8.71 -6.86
CA SER A 914 47.27 -7.88 -5.71
C SER A 914 47.12 -8.70 -4.44
N SER A 915 48.28 -9.26 -4.05
CA SER A 915 48.52 -9.85 -2.75
C SER A 915 48.37 -8.76 -1.66
N VAL A 916 47.30 -8.77 -0.93
CA VAL A 916 47.24 -8.13 0.38
C VAL A 916 47.31 -9.24 1.41
N ASN A 917 48.50 -9.40 1.99
CA ASN A 917 48.76 -10.26 3.14
C ASN A 917 47.97 -9.75 4.35
N PHE A 918 46.92 -10.43 4.75
CA PHE A 918 46.38 -10.31 6.08
C PHE A 918 47.15 -11.22 7.03
N THR A 919 48.08 -10.63 7.77
CA THR A 919 48.72 -11.26 8.94
C THR A 919 47.70 -11.26 10.08
N TYR A 920 47.26 -12.45 10.41
CA TYR A 920 46.51 -12.70 11.64
C TYR A 920 47.53 -12.81 12.79
N SER A 921 47.47 -11.90 13.76
CA SER A 921 48.15 -12.04 15.05
C SER A 921 47.12 -12.61 16.06
N PRO A 922 47.40 -13.76 16.66
CA PRO A 922 46.57 -14.25 17.76
C PRO A 922 47.05 -13.63 19.09
N SER A 923 46.16 -12.96 19.79
CA SER A 923 46.38 -12.61 21.18
C SER A 923 45.99 -13.79 22.07
N THR A 924 47.00 -14.19 22.83
CA THR A 924 47.00 -15.23 23.87
C THR A 924 46.19 -14.80 25.11
N SER A 925 45.42 -15.71 25.70
CA SER A 925 45.37 -15.93 27.17
C SER A 925 44.79 -17.32 27.52
N ASP A 926 45.69 -18.12 28.09
CA ASP A 926 45.58 -19.09 29.22
C ASP A 926 44.54 -20.23 29.24
N SER A 927 45.11 -21.40 28.98
CA SER A 927 45.33 -22.57 29.84
C SER A 927 44.19 -23.21 30.60
N ALA A 928 43.83 -24.42 30.27
CA ALA A 928 43.75 -25.56 31.21
C ALA A 928 43.83 -26.90 30.45
N SER A 929 44.80 -27.65 30.83
CA SER A 929 45.16 -29.01 30.41
C SER A 929 44.10 -30.04 30.75
N TYR A 930 43.89 -31.06 29.90
CA TYR A 930 43.87 -32.47 30.29
C TYR A 930 44.31 -33.41 29.17
N THR A 931 45.15 -34.34 29.58
CA THR A 931 45.91 -35.36 28.88
C THR A 931 45.09 -36.49 28.32
N GLY A 932 45.64 -37.10 27.21
CA GLY A 932 45.68 -38.55 27.11
C GLY A 932 45.31 -39.16 25.75
N GLN A 933 46.36 -39.50 25.00
CA GLN A 933 46.58 -40.76 24.24
C GLN A 933 45.42 -41.33 23.38
N ASP A 934 45.57 -41.78 22.17
CA ASP A 934 46.61 -42.49 21.47
C ASP A 934 46.37 -42.52 19.95
N ALA A 935 47.42 -42.81 19.25
CA ALA A 935 47.52 -42.93 17.82
C ALA A 935 46.82 -44.16 17.22
N SER A 936 46.42 -44.04 15.98
CA SER A 936 46.93 -44.91 14.88
C SER A 936 46.30 -44.64 13.54
N SER A 937 47.18 -44.39 12.60
CA SER A 937 47.18 -44.67 11.13
C SER A 937 46.01 -45.42 10.53
N MET A 938 45.50 -44.91 9.38
CA MET A 938 45.47 -45.68 8.12
C MET A 938 45.09 -44.83 6.91
N THR A 939 46.02 -44.75 5.97
CA THR A 939 46.00 -44.91 4.53
C THR A 939 44.83 -44.36 3.69
N ALA A 940 45.27 -43.56 2.71
CA ALA A 940 44.59 -43.20 1.49
C ALA A 940 43.98 -44.40 0.75
N LEU A 941 42.77 -44.24 0.26
CA LEU A 941 42.25 -45.01 -0.86
C LEU A 941 41.43 -44.07 -1.76
N ASP A 942 41.79 -44.16 -3.04
CA ASP A 942 41.20 -43.60 -4.23
C ASP A 942 39.66 -43.74 -4.23
N ILE A 943 38.93 -42.65 -4.54
CA ILE A 943 37.59 -42.77 -5.08
C ILE A 943 37.54 -42.08 -6.43
N GLU A 944 37.35 -42.94 -7.41
CA GLU A 944 37.15 -42.64 -8.82
C GLU A 944 36.00 -41.64 -9.04
N LYS A 945 36.16 -40.85 -10.09
CA LYS A 945 35.12 -40.09 -10.78
C LYS A 945 33.95 -40.98 -11.14
N SER A 946 32.79 -40.83 -10.47
CA SER A 946 31.54 -41.36 -10.99
C SER A 946 30.52 -40.21 -11.07
N ASN A 947 30.13 -39.97 -12.26
CA ASN A 947 29.01 -39.23 -12.82
C ASN A 947 28.01 -38.60 -11.88
N VAL A 948 28.08 -37.27 -11.78
CA VAL A 948 27.07 -36.39 -11.17
C VAL A 948 25.72 -36.37 -11.96
N THR A 949 25.65 -37.01 -13.12
CA THR A 949 24.49 -37.02 -14.01
C THR A 949 23.39 -37.99 -13.58
N GLU A 950 23.65 -38.97 -12.74
CA GLU A 950 22.64 -39.94 -12.32
C GLU A 950 21.89 -39.56 -11.03
N LEU A 951 22.41 -38.63 -10.23
CA LEU A 951 21.72 -38.18 -9.00
C LEU A 951 20.60 -37.15 -9.25
N LEU A 952 20.58 -36.51 -10.42
CA LEU A 952 19.57 -35.52 -10.79
C LEU A 952 18.34 -36.14 -11.50
N SER A 953 18.45 -37.37 -12.00
CA SER A 953 17.30 -38.04 -12.67
C SER A 953 16.32 -38.73 -11.72
N HIS A 954 16.69 -38.96 -10.45
CA HIS A 954 15.82 -39.58 -9.45
C HIS A 954 15.07 -38.63 -8.54
N THR A 955 15.40 -37.33 -8.58
CA THR A 955 14.70 -36.31 -7.74
C THR A 955 13.55 -35.64 -8.47
N VAL A 956 13.42 -35.81 -9.78
CA VAL A 956 12.34 -35.19 -10.58
C VAL A 956 11.05 -36.04 -10.61
N ALA A 957 11.07 -37.28 -10.10
CA ALA A 957 9.92 -38.21 -10.16
C ALA A 957 9.01 -38.20 -8.93
N LEU A 958 9.21 -37.31 -7.94
CA LEU A 958 8.46 -37.39 -6.67
C LEU A 958 7.88 -36.06 -6.15
N VAL A 959 7.69 -35.03 -7.00
CA VAL A 959 6.88 -33.87 -6.62
C VAL A 959 5.84 -33.63 -7.72
N ARG A 960 4.76 -34.38 -7.66
CA ARG A 960 3.47 -33.89 -8.15
C ARG A 960 2.91 -33.01 -7.05
N PRO A 961 2.48 -31.80 -7.35
CA PRO A 961 1.79 -30.94 -6.38
C PRO A 961 0.46 -31.64 -6.01
N ARG A 962 0.26 -31.76 -4.74
CA ARG A 962 -1.06 -31.99 -4.15
C ARG A 962 -1.76 -30.67 -3.93
#